data_96a71823cb8d292560ec7d556b179506
#
_entry.id   96a71823cb8d292560ec7d556b179506
#
_cell.length_a   1.000
_cell.length_b   1.000
_cell.length_c   1.000
_cell.angle_alpha   90.00
_cell.angle_beta   90.00
_cell.angle_gamma   90.00
#
_symmetry.space_group_name_H-M   'P 1'
#
loop_
_entity.id
_entity.type
_entity.pdbx_description
1 polymer ?
#
loop_
_entity_poly.entity_id
_entity_poly.type
_entity_poly.pdbx_seq_one_letter_code
_entity_poly.pdbx_strand_id
1 'polypeptide(L)'
;MKYIFLFLTSFVFAQQTQSVDFEIANGQLFVNPKDKTIAGTVTYLFDVLRPIDTIKIDAQNMQFSDVKLNDKPVSFTTNGKQLLLIHPFKKGKKWVQFSYEAKPKQTLYFIGSEANANLQIWTQGQGKYTSHWFPSFDDVNEKVVFNLEIVFDKNYQVIANGTLKEKITNGNNTYWRYRMQKPMSSYLLMMAIGKFDKKTQQSNSGVSLEWYYEPKDAAFFEPTYRHSEAIFNFLEKEIGVKYPWGNYKQVPVRDFLYAGMENTSATTFSSRYVVDAVGFNDRKYTNVNAHELAHQWFGDLVTAESSKHHWLQEGFATYYALLAEKELYGEDYFYSYLYEKAQQLKFASRTDTIPVLNAKASSLTFYEKGAWALFVLHQKIGDKAFKKAIKNYLKKHAFQTVNTNDFFVEIEKVAAFDTKLFSKVWLEDYKFNTLEANDLLKKNTAIKVQLELDQLRNTPLAEKKDFLMKVLQSDVYYTVKESVIFQLRKESYDDIKELLALAMATKNWSIRQKIANLFPKVPEAFKVDYETMLTDASYQTQEIALFQLWNSFENDRIRYLDQTKNWIGFNDYNLRVLWLALALNTPNYNADAAALSKELIQYSSLDFEASTRQNALESLIGFQIIKPEVLHNLVNATTHHLWQFSKFGRDNIRKLLKDPKYRTTFEELLPVLNENEKSQLNRLLVEK
;
A
#
# COMPACT_ATOMS: atom_id res chain seq x y z
N MET A 1 58.82 -22.66 22.21
CA MET A 1 57.65 -21.85 21.86
C MET A 1 57.39 -22.04 20.38
N LYS A 2 56.37 -22.82 20.00
CA LYS A 2 55.90 -23.00 18.62
C LYS A 2 54.71 -22.06 18.41
N TYR A 3 54.84 -21.06 17.54
CA TYR A 3 53.73 -20.19 17.12
C TYR A 3 52.91 -20.94 16.06
N ILE A 4 51.69 -21.28 16.40
CA ILE A 4 50.66 -21.76 15.45
C ILE A 4 49.98 -20.50 14.88
N PHE A 5 50.24 -20.22 13.59
CA PHE A 5 49.50 -19.24 12.82
C PHE A 5 48.16 -19.88 12.39
N LEU A 6 47.04 -19.49 13.05
CA LEU A 6 45.70 -19.78 12.57
C LEU A 6 45.41 -18.85 11.39
N PHE A 7 45.40 -19.38 10.17
CA PHE A 7 44.83 -18.72 9.02
C PHE A 7 43.30 -18.73 9.16
N LEU A 8 42.72 -17.64 9.61
CA LEU A 8 41.30 -17.35 9.46
C LEU A 8 41.03 -17.06 7.97
N THR A 9 40.63 -18.08 7.22
CA THR A 9 40.04 -17.89 5.90
C THR A 9 38.66 -17.30 6.10
N SER A 10 38.52 -15.99 6.00
CA SER A 10 37.24 -15.32 5.78
C SER A 10 36.67 -15.81 4.45
N PHE A 11 35.67 -16.70 4.51
CA PHE A 11 34.85 -17.00 3.35
C PHE A 11 34.04 -15.73 3.03
N VAL A 12 34.57 -14.91 2.15
CA VAL A 12 33.76 -13.92 1.43
C VAL A 12 32.87 -14.75 0.53
N PHE A 13 31.59 -14.88 0.88
CA PHE A 13 30.57 -15.40 -0.05
C PHE A 13 30.48 -14.40 -1.20
N ALA A 14 31.21 -14.67 -2.29
CA ALA A 14 31.04 -13.90 -3.51
C ALA A 14 29.60 -14.03 -3.98
N GLN A 15 28.92 -12.90 -4.24
CA GLN A 15 27.57 -12.91 -4.84
C GLN A 15 27.64 -13.66 -6.18
N GLN A 16 26.63 -14.50 -6.45
CA GLN A 16 26.58 -15.28 -7.70
C GLN A 16 26.65 -14.39 -8.93
N THR A 17 26.11 -13.18 -8.89
CA THR A 17 26.16 -12.15 -9.93
C THR A 17 27.56 -11.79 -10.42
N GLN A 18 28.61 -12.07 -9.63
CA GLN A 18 29.98 -11.92 -10.08
C GLN A 18 30.48 -13.05 -11.00
N SER A 19 29.78 -14.18 -11.02
CA SER A 19 30.17 -15.39 -11.74
C SER A 19 29.16 -15.78 -12.82
N VAL A 20 27.91 -15.39 -12.68
CA VAL A 20 26.81 -15.70 -13.60
C VAL A 20 25.92 -14.47 -13.73
N ASP A 21 25.51 -14.16 -14.95
CA ASP A 21 24.58 -13.09 -15.32
C ASP A 21 23.37 -13.70 -16.02
N PHE A 22 22.18 -13.61 -15.42
CA PHE A 22 20.93 -14.11 -16.00
C PHE A 22 20.27 -13.02 -16.84
N GLU A 23 20.23 -13.22 -18.16
CA GLU A 23 19.77 -12.19 -19.11
C GLU A 23 18.25 -12.24 -19.36
N ILE A 24 17.69 -13.44 -19.62
CA ILE A 24 16.30 -13.59 -20.06
C ILE A 24 15.66 -14.81 -19.37
N ALA A 25 14.46 -14.62 -18.88
CA ALA A 25 13.54 -15.68 -18.43
C ALA A 25 12.34 -15.78 -19.39
N ASN A 26 12.10 -16.97 -19.96
CA ASN A 26 10.86 -17.28 -20.70
C ASN A 26 10.08 -18.31 -19.89
N GLY A 27 8.93 -17.92 -19.34
CA GLY A 27 8.06 -18.76 -18.52
C GLY A 27 6.72 -19.03 -19.18
N GLN A 28 6.30 -20.32 -19.23
CA GLN A 28 4.91 -20.69 -19.51
C GLN A 28 4.28 -21.18 -18.21
N LEU A 29 3.18 -20.55 -17.77
CA LEU A 29 2.60 -20.71 -16.44
C LEU A 29 1.16 -21.17 -16.50
N PHE A 30 0.80 -22.12 -15.63
CA PHE A 30 -0.54 -22.66 -15.44
C PHE A 30 -0.94 -22.46 -13.98
N VAL A 31 -2.01 -21.71 -13.72
CA VAL A 31 -2.50 -21.42 -12.38
C VAL A 31 -3.76 -22.25 -12.11
N ASN A 32 -3.75 -22.98 -10.98
CA ASN A 32 -4.89 -23.78 -10.55
C ASN A 32 -5.52 -23.16 -9.29
N PRO A 33 -6.67 -22.46 -9.41
CA PRO A 33 -7.32 -21.82 -8.26
C PRO A 33 -7.92 -22.81 -7.26
N LYS A 34 -8.32 -24.02 -7.71
CA LYS A 34 -8.93 -25.04 -6.85
C LYS A 34 -7.94 -25.56 -5.82
N ASP A 35 -6.73 -25.91 -6.27
CA ASP A 35 -5.69 -26.48 -5.41
C ASP A 35 -4.75 -25.40 -4.85
N LYS A 36 -4.91 -24.15 -5.32
CA LYS A 36 -4.04 -22.99 -5.01
C LYS A 36 -2.58 -23.29 -5.36
N THR A 37 -2.36 -23.86 -6.57
CA THR A 37 -1.04 -24.20 -7.09
C THR A 37 -0.72 -23.42 -8.35
N ILE A 38 0.56 -23.37 -8.68
CA ILE A 38 1.08 -22.89 -9.95
C ILE A 38 2.11 -23.89 -10.45
N ALA A 39 2.04 -24.18 -11.74
CA ALA A 39 3.03 -25.01 -12.43
C ALA A 39 3.49 -24.30 -13.70
N GLY A 40 4.67 -24.63 -14.19
CA GLY A 40 5.16 -24.05 -15.42
C GLY A 40 6.47 -24.64 -15.92
N THR A 41 6.83 -24.22 -17.12
CA THR A 41 8.15 -24.46 -17.70
C THR A 41 8.88 -23.13 -17.84
N VAL A 42 10.11 -23.05 -17.35
CA VAL A 42 10.93 -21.86 -17.41
C VAL A 42 12.23 -22.16 -18.14
N THR A 43 12.58 -21.27 -19.06
CA THR A 43 13.89 -21.28 -19.75
C THR A 43 14.63 -19.99 -19.37
N TYR A 44 15.82 -20.14 -18.77
CA TYR A 44 16.75 -19.04 -18.51
C TYR A 44 17.89 -19.04 -19.51
N LEU A 45 18.14 -17.88 -20.12
CA LEU A 45 19.40 -17.57 -20.83
C LEU A 45 20.31 -16.83 -19.87
N PHE A 46 21.57 -17.25 -19.79
CA PHE A 46 22.56 -16.66 -18.90
C PHE A 46 23.98 -16.73 -19.45
N ASP A 47 24.85 -15.85 -18.98
CA ASP A 47 26.27 -15.87 -19.30
C ASP A 47 27.08 -16.29 -18.05
N VAL A 48 27.93 -17.26 -18.21
CA VAL A 48 28.91 -17.65 -17.19
C VAL A 48 30.15 -16.76 -17.36
N LEU A 49 30.33 -15.81 -16.44
CA LEU A 49 31.40 -14.82 -16.45
C LEU A 49 32.71 -15.40 -15.96
N ARG A 50 32.65 -16.35 -15.01
CA ARG A 50 33.79 -17.09 -14.44
C ARG A 50 33.39 -18.55 -14.23
N PRO A 51 34.35 -19.51 -14.40
CA PRO A 51 34.05 -20.92 -14.14
C PRO A 51 33.49 -21.14 -12.74
N ILE A 52 32.42 -21.94 -12.63
CA ILE A 52 31.72 -22.28 -11.38
C ILE A 52 31.17 -23.69 -11.49
N ASP A 53 31.10 -24.42 -10.38
CA ASP A 53 30.59 -25.81 -10.36
C ASP A 53 29.13 -25.93 -9.95
N THR A 54 28.53 -24.85 -9.43
CA THR A 54 27.14 -24.84 -8.98
C THR A 54 26.50 -23.51 -9.27
N ILE A 55 25.35 -23.53 -9.97
CA ILE A 55 24.50 -22.35 -10.20
C ILE A 55 23.22 -22.52 -9.38
N LYS A 56 22.76 -21.42 -8.76
CA LYS A 56 21.61 -21.36 -7.85
C LYS A 56 20.48 -20.53 -8.46
N ILE A 57 19.25 -21.02 -8.37
CA ILE A 57 18.02 -20.28 -8.68
C ILE A 57 17.14 -20.37 -7.44
N ASP A 58 16.70 -19.24 -6.90
CA ASP A 58 15.86 -19.20 -5.69
C ASP A 58 14.46 -19.74 -5.99
N ALA A 59 14.00 -20.68 -5.16
CA ALA A 59 12.78 -21.45 -5.39
C ALA A 59 12.29 -22.07 -4.07
N GLN A 60 11.33 -21.43 -3.42
CA GLN A 60 10.86 -21.82 -2.09
C GLN A 60 9.88 -23.00 -2.17
N ASN A 61 10.30 -24.15 -1.66
CA ASN A 61 9.49 -25.37 -1.56
C ASN A 61 8.86 -25.83 -2.88
N MET A 62 9.60 -25.69 -3.98
CA MET A 62 9.17 -26.11 -5.32
C MET A 62 9.68 -27.50 -5.67
N GLN A 63 8.91 -28.18 -6.50
CA GLN A 63 9.31 -29.46 -7.12
C GLN A 63 9.76 -29.21 -8.56
N PHE A 64 10.80 -29.91 -9.02
CA PHE A 64 11.38 -29.73 -10.33
C PHE A 64 11.46 -31.04 -11.10
N SER A 65 11.26 -30.96 -12.43
CA SER A 65 11.45 -32.04 -13.38
C SER A 65 12.01 -31.52 -14.70
N ASP A 66 12.47 -32.44 -15.56
CA ASP A 66 12.96 -32.13 -16.91
C ASP A 66 14.06 -31.06 -16.96
N VAL A 67 14.98 -31.08 -16.01
CA VAL A 67 16.05 -30.08 -15.94
C VAL A 67 17.12 -30.36 -17.01
N LYS A 68 17.27 -29.44 -17.95
CA LYS A 68 18.18 -29.55 -19.10
C LYS A 68 19.05 -28.31 -19.23
N LEU A 69 20.34 -28.51 -19.44
CA LEU A 69 21.31 -27.49 -19.80
C LEU A 69 21.69 -27.67 -21.29
N ASN A 70 21.41 -26.65 -22.11
CA ASN A 70 21.65 -26.72 -23.56
C ASN A 70 21.08 -28.03 -24.19
N ASP A 71 19.80 -28.33 -23.95
CA ASP A 71 19.04 -29.52 -24.37
C ASP A 71 19.49 -30.86 -23.75
N LYS A 72 20.51 -30.89 -22.91
CA LYS A 72 20.98 -32.13 -22.30
C LYS A 72 20.58 -32.18 -20.82
N PRO A 73 20.16 -33.34 -20.32
CA PRO A 73 19.92 -33.48 -18.89
C PRO A 73 21.14 -33.04 -18.06
N VAL A 74 20.91 -32.31 -16.97
CA VAL A 74 21.94 -31.86 -16.05
C VAL A 74 21.63 -32.31 -14.63
N SER A 75 22.65 -32.65 -13.86
CA SER A 75 22.48 -32.98 -12.44
C SER A 75 22.01 -31.78 -11.66
N PHE A 76 21.01 -31.97 -10.80
CA PHE A 76 20.48 -30.95 -9.94
C PHE A 76 20.06 -31.52 -8.59
N THR A 77 19.95 -30.66 -7.60
CA THR A 77 19.34 -30.94 -6.30
C THR A 77 18.54 -29.73 -5.80
N THR A 78 17.75 -29.94 -4.79
CA THR A 78 17.00 -28.85 -4.12
C THR A 78 17.24 -28.90 -2.63
N ASN A 79 17.30 -27.74 -1.99
CA ASN A 79 17.45 -27.61 -0.53
C ASN A 79 16.20 -27.02 0.13
N GLY A 80 15.08 -27.01 -0.58
CA GLY A 80 13.82 -26.39 -0.15
C GLY A 80 13.75 -24.88 -0.32
N LYS A 81 14.87 -24.23 -0.65
CA LYS A 81 14.96 -22.78 -0.93
C LYS A 81 15.46 -22.46 -2.32
N GLN A 82 16.23 -23.37 -2.93
CA GLN A 82 16.91 -23.16 -4.18
C GLN A 82 16.92 -24.43 -5.02
N LEU A 83 16.88 -24.26 -6.33
CA LEU A 83 17.32 -25.23 -7.32
C LEU A 83 18.83 -25.05 -7.50
N LEU A 84 19.61 -26.10 -7.30
CA LEU A 84 21.06 -26.14 -7.46
C LEU A 84 21.41 -26.97 -8.69
N LEU A 85 21.97 -26.32 -9.73
CA LEU A 85 22.46 -26.96 -10.94
C LEU A 85 23.93 -27.33 -10.72
N ILE A 86 24.26 -28.60 -10.80
CA ILE A 86 25.61 -29.14 -10.51
C ILE A 86 26.28 -29.54 -11.84
N HIS A 87 27.23 -28.72 -12.29
CA HIS A 87 27.95 -28.93 -13.56
C HIS A 87 29.21 -28.08 -13.58
N PRO A 88 30.31 -28.53 -14.18
CA PRO A 88 31.52 -27.69 -14.39
C PRO A 88 31.24 -26.65 -15.48
N PHE A 89 30.56 -25.54 -15.08
CA PHE A 89 30.21 -24.47 -16.00
C PHE A 89 31.45 -23.72 -16.44
N LYS A 90 31.69 -23.67 -17.76
CA LYS A 90 32.75 -22.88 -18.38
C LYS A 90 32.16 -21.56 -18.87
N LYS A 91 33.01 -20.54 -18.95
CA LYS A 91 32.67 -19.19 -19.43
C LYS A 91 31.93 -19.25 -20.76
N GLY A 92 30.91 -18.35 -20.90
CA GLY A 92 30.11 -18.16 -22.10
C GLY A 92 28.65 -18.47 -21.91
N LYS A 93 27.87 -18.10 -22.92
CA LYS A 93 26.39 -18.16 -22.92
C LYS A 93 25.87 -19.58 -22.87
N LYS A 94 24.82 -19.75 -22.09
CA LYS A 94 24.14 -21.01 -21.83
C LYS A 94 22.65 -20.77 -21.67
N TRP A 95 21.89 -21.83 -21.71
CA TRP A 95 20.49 -21.81 -21.28
C TRP A 95 20.14 -23.06 -20.49
N VAL A 96 19.28 -22.89 -19.51
CA VAL A 96 18.70 -23.96 -18.70
C VAL A 96 17.20 -23.94 -18.83
N GLN A 97 16.58 -25.11 -19.03
CA GLN A 97 15.14 -25.28 -19.00
C GLN A 97 14.77 -26.29 -17.93
N PHE A 98 13.66 -26.04 -17.25
CA PHE A 98 13.08 -26.96 -16.28
C PHE A 98 11.57 -26.75 -16.18
N SER A 99 10.85 -27.79 -15.77
CA SER A 99 9.48 -27.74 -15.32
C SER A 99 9.44 -27.64 -13.80
N TYR A 100 8.46 -26.90 -13.26
CA TYR A 100 8.28 -26.78 -11.83
C TYR A 100 6.82 -26.79 -11.41
N GLU A 101 6.59 -27.15 -10.15
CA GLU A 101 5.30 -27.00 -9.47
C GLU A 101 5.53 -26.40 -8.08
N ALA A 102 4.61 -25.48 -7.68
CA ALA A 102 4.63 -24.82 -6.39
C ALA A 102 3.22 -24.71 -5.79
N LYS A 103 3.15 -24.77 -4.45
CA LYS A 103 1.95 -24.42 -3.66
C LYS A 103 2.29 -23.29 -2.70
N PRO A 104 2.29 -22.03 -3.20
CA PRO A 104 2.72 -20.88 -2.41
C PRO A 104 1.82 -20.65 -1.20
N LYS A 105 2.41 -20.40 -0.04
CA LYS A 105 1.70 -19.98 1.18
C LYS A 105 1.60 -18.46 1.30
N GLN A 106 2.38 -17.74 0.50
CA GLN A 106 2.42 -16.28 0.44
C GLN A 106 2.88 -15.86 -0.97
N THR A 107 2.79 -14.60 -1.28
CA THR A 107 3.24 -13.96 -2.54
C THR A 107 2.31 -14.19 -3.73
N LEU A 108 1.71 -15.35 -3.89
CA LEU A 108 0.60 -15.62 -4.80
C LEU A 108 -0.66 -15.86 -3.96
N TYR A 109 -1.63 -14.96 -4.10
CA TYR A 109 -2.84 -14.95 -3.30
C TYR A 109 -4.06 -15.28 -4.16
N PHE A 110 -4.98 -16.06 -3.58
CA PHE A 110 -6.24 -16.47 -4.20
C PHE A 110 -7.38 -15.90 -3.35
N ILE A 111 -8.05 -14.89 -3.85
CA ILE A 111 -9.09 -14.13 -3.15
C ILE A 111 -10.46 -14.47 -3.73
N GLY A 112 -11.44 -14.74 -2.88
CA GLY A 112 -12.76 -15.19 -3.31
C GLY A 112 -12.75 -16.61 -3.87
N SER A 113 -13.74 -16.93 -4.71
CA SER A 113 -13.89 -18.24 -5.33
C SER A 113 -14.54 -18.15 -6.72
N GLU A 114 -14.35 -19.18 -7.54
CA GLU A 114 -15.06 -19.31 -8.83
C GLU A 114 -16.56 -19.50 -8.61
N ALA A 115 -16.95 -20.23 -7.56
CA ALA A 115 -18.36 -20.51 -7.24
C ALA A 115 -19.16 -19.22 -6.99
N ASN A 116 -18.54 -18.21 -6.34
CA ASN A 116 -19.15 -16.91 -6.06
C ASN A 116 -18.87 -15.89 -7.18
N ALA A 117 -18.26 -16.32 -8.28
CA ALA A 117 -17.89 -15.48 -9.42
C ALA A 117 -17.02 -14.24 -9.04
N ASN A 118 -16.37 -14.30 -7.89
CA ASN A 118 -15.58 -13.20 -7.33
C ASN A 118 -14.09 -13.54 -7.19
N LEU A 119 -13.59 -14.58 -7.88
CA LEU A 119 -12.18 -14.96 -7.82
C LEU A 119 -11.27 -13.85 -8.38
N GLN A 120 -10.27 -13.49 -7.58
CA GLN A 120 -9.09 -12.76 -8.01
C GLN A 120 -7.84 -13.51 -7.56
N ILE A 121 -6.81 -13.48 -8.41
CA ILE A 121 -5.48 -14.05 -8.10
C ILE A 121 -4.48 -12.95 -8.38
N TRP A 122 -3.57 -12.67 -7.44
CA TRP A 122 -2.55 -11.66 -7.63
C TRP A 122 -1.28 -11.98 -6.83
N THR A 123 -0.19 -11.38 -7.26
CA THR A 123 1.13 -11.58 -6.65
C THR A 123 1.62 -10.32 -5.93
N GLN A 124 2.47 -10.52 -4.92
CA GLN A 124 3.19 -9.45 -4.23
C GLN A 124 4.59 -9.97 -3.86
N GLY A 125 5.62 -9.44 -4.56
CA GLY A 125 7.01 -9.94 -4.48
C GLY A 125 7.96 -9.10 -3.64
N GLN A 126 7.52 -7.92 -3.12
CA GLN A 126 8.37 -7.00 -2.38
C GLN A 126 9.08 -7.71 -1.21
N GLY A 127 10.35 -7.44 -1.05
CA GLY A 127 11.17 -7.93 0.05
C GLY A 127 11.87 -9.27 -0.20
N LYS A 128 11.85 -9.88 -1.40
CA LYS A 128 12.49 -11.17 -1.74
C LYS A 128 11.56 -12.38 -1.65
N TYR A 129 10.38 -12.26 -2.24
CA TYR A 129 9.38 -13.32 -2.11
C TYR A 129 8.89 -13.89 -3.46
N THR A 130 9.35 -13.38 -4.61
CA THR A 130 8.95 -13.90 -5.92
C THR A 130 9.31 -15.38 -6.08
N SER A 131 10.40 -15.83 -5.46
CA SER A 131 10.84 -17.21 -5.41
C SER A 131 9.85 -18.20 -4.76
N HIS A 132 8.74 -17.72 -4.19
CA HIS A 132 7.67 -18.59 -3.69
C HIS A 132 6.70 -19.07 -4.77
N TRP A 133 6.57 -18.35 -5.90
CA TRP A 133 5.65 -18.71 -6.96
C TRP A 133 6.32 -18.87 -8.34
N PHE A 134 7.45 -18.21 -8.54
CA PHE A 134 8.25 -18.27 -9.75
C PHE A 134 9.72 -18.49 -9.40
N PRO A 135 10.39 -19.53 -9.92
CA PRO A 135 11.82 -19.72 -9.69
C PRO A 135 12.59 -18.50 -10.21
N SER A 136 13.26 -17.74 -9.34
CA SER A 136 13.79 -16.41 -9.64
C SER A 136 15.02 -16.07 -8.80
N PHE A 137 15.26 -14.77 -8.54
CA PHE A 137 16.42 -14.30 -7.78
C PHE A 137 15.95 -13.34 -6.69
N ASP A 138 16.20 -13.71 -5.43
CA ASP A 138 15.90 -12.86 -4.27
C ASP A 138 16.97 -11.74 -4.09
N ASP A 139 18.07 -11.81 -4.82
CA ASP A 139 19.07 -10.74 -4.92
C ASP A 139 18.58 -9.67 -5.93
N VAL A 140 18.33 -8.46 -5.46
CA VAL A 140 17.87 -7.34 -6.30
C VAL A 140 18.90 -6.91 -7.36
N ASN A 141 20.17 -7.34 -7.19
CA ASN A 141 21.25 -7.05 -8.14
C ASN A 141 21.20 -7.94 -9.39
N GLU A 142 20.45 -9.04 -9.35
CA GLU A 142 20.18 -9.85 -10.53
C GLU A 142 18.97 -9.30 -11.28
N LYS A 143 19.20 -8.65 -12.41
CA LYS A 143 18.15 -8.05 -13.24
C LYS A 143 17.95 -8.85 -14.52
N VAL A 144 16.72 -9.28 -14.75
CA VAL A 144 16.36 -10.21 -15.82
C VAL A 144 15.24 -9.63 -16.68
N VAL A 145 15.26 -9.92 -17.99
CA VAL A 145 14.14 -9.65 -18.90
C VAL A 145 13.13 -10.78 -18.77
N PHE A 146 11.99 -10.55 -18.14
CA PHE A 146 10.94 -11.57 -17.94
C PHE A 146 9.93 -11.54 -19.08
N ASN A 147 9.77 -12.68 -19.75
CA ASN A 147 8.73 -12.93 -20.75
C ASN A 147 7.81 -14.04 -20.23
N LEU A 148 6.53 -13.75 -20.09
CA LEU A 148 5.56 -14.70 -19.54
C LEU A 148 4.48 -15.05 -20.57
N GLU A 149 4.18 -16.33 -20.70
CA GLU A 149 2.95 -16.86 -21.26
C GLU A 149 2.13 -17.42 -20.08
N ILE A 150 0.97 -16.86 -19.82
CA ILE A 150 0.10 -17.29 -18.72
C ILE A 150 -1.15 -17.89 -19.33
N VAL A 151 -1.48 -19.11 -18.92
CA VAL A 151 -2.64 -19.87 -19.39
C VAL A 151 -3.69 -19.90 -18.30
N PHE A 152 -4.88 -19.40 -18.62
CA PHE A 152 -6.00 -19.39 -17.68
C PHE A 152 -7.36 -19.46 -18.41
N ASP A 153 -8.45 -19.68 -17.64
CA ASP A 153 -9.81 -19.74 -18.16
C ASP A 153 -10.17 -18.48 -18.97
N LYS A 154 -10.84 -18.66 -20.11
CA LYS A 154 -11.16 -17.59 -21.08
C LYS A 154 -12.08 -16.49 -20.55
N ASN A 155 -12.81 -16.75 -19.46
CA ASN A 155 -13.72 -15.80 -18.85
C ASN A 155 -13.02 -14.78 -17.93
N TYR A 156 -11.69 -14.89 -17.77
CA TYR A 156 -10.87 -14.01 -16.94
C TYR A 156 -9.92 -13.18 -17.78
N GLN A 157 -9.58 -12.01 -17.26
CA GLN A 157 -8.49 -11.19 -17.75
C GLN A 157 -7.22 -11.57 -16.98
N VAL A 158 -6.12 -11.77 -17.70
CA VAL A 158 -4.78 -11.92 -17.13
C VAL A 158 -4.00 -10.64 -17.41
N ILE A 159 -3.28 -10.14 -16.41
CA ILE A 159 -2.46 -8.93 -16.47
C ILE A 159 -1.08 -9.28 -15.92
N ALA A 160 0.00 -8.86 -16.60
CA ALA A 160 1.37 -9.08 -16.16
C ALA A 160 2.27 -7.91 -16.59
N ASN A 161 3.55 -7.92 -16.18
CA ASN A 161 4.54 -6.94 -16.59
C ASN A 161 4.72 -6.90 -18.11
N GLY A 162 5.12 -5.73 -18.62
CA GLY A 162 5.45 -5.55 -20.04
C GLY A 162 4.23 -5.45 -20.95
N THR A 163 4.44 -5.61 -22.24
CA THR A 163 3.41 -5.44 -23.28
C THR A 163 2.77 -6.77 -23.62
N LEU A 164 1.44 -6.83 -23.67
CA LEU A 164 0.71 -7.96 -24.22
C LEU A 164 0.96 -8.01 -25.74
N LYS A 165 1.65 -9.04 -26.20
CA LYS A 165 1.96 -9.27 -27.63
C LYS A 165 0.94 -10.13 -28.32
N GLU A 166 0.39 -11.10 -27.59
CA GLU A 166 -0.53 -12.07 -28.17
C GLU A 166 -1.53 -12.57 -27.13
N LYS A 167 -2.77 -12.80 -27.58
CA LYS A 167 -3.85 -13.39 -26.80
C LYS A 167 -4.56 -14.40 -27.70
N ILE A 168 -4.42 -15.69 -27.41
CA ILE A 168 -5.01 -16.79 -28.20
C ILE A 168 -5.94 -17.58 -27.29
N THR A 169 -7.20 -17.72 -27.68
CA THR A 169 -8.15 -18.62 -27.02
C THR A 169 -8.22 -19.94 -27.71
N ASN A 170 -8.02 -21.04 -26.99
CA ASN A 170 -8.15 -22.40 -27.46
C ASN A 170 -8.97 -23.23 -26.46
N GLY A 171 -10.15 -23.66 -26.86
CA GLY A 171 -11.10 -24.35 -26.00
C GLY A 171 -11.60 -23.47 -24.86
N ASN A 172 -11.35 -23.86 -23.62
CA ASN A 172 -11.73 -23.12 -22.41
C ASN A 172 -10.61 -22.22 -21.89
N ASN A 173 -9.40 -22.30 -22.45
CA ASN A 173 -8.25 -21.54 -21.98
C ASN A 173 -7.86 -20.43 -22.95
N THR A 174 -7.31 -19.37 -22.39
CA THR A 174 -6.65 -18.29 -23.14
C THR A 174 -5.19 -18.25 -22.74
N TYR A 175 -4.33 -18.11 -23.73
CA TYR A 175 -2.88 -17.97 -23.63
C TYR A 175 -2.54 -16.48 -23.75
N TRP A 176 -1.95 -15.89 -22.72
CA TRP A 176 -1.61 -14.48 -22.63
C TRP A 176 -0.11 -14.33 -22.68
N ARG A 177 0.45 -13.80 -23.80
CA ARG A 177 1.89 -13.63 -24.00
C ARG A 177 2.35 -12.21 -23.73
N TYR A 178 2.98 -11.99 -22.59
CA TYR A 178 3.57 -10.73 -22.19
C TYR A 178 5.08 -10.72 -22.45
N ARG A 179 5.61 -9.56 -22.87
CA ARG A 179 7.03 -9.37 -23.15
C ARG A 179 7.55 -8.11 -22.50
N MET A 180 8.61 -8.25 -21.69
CA MET A 180 9.44 -7.13 -21.26
C MET A 180 10.48 -6.80 -22.31
N GLN A 181 10.90 -5.53 -22.37
CA GLN A 181 11.96 -5.08 -23.29
C GLN A 181 13.29 -4.82 -22.57
N LYS A 182 13.23 -4.64 -21.26
CA LYS A 182 14.37 -4.26 -20.41
C LYS A 182 14.39 -5.13 -19.17
N PRO A 183 15.59 -5.34 -18.59
CA PRO A 183 15.73 -6.14 -17.37
C PRO A 183 15.18 -5.40 -16.14
N MET A 184 14.67 -6.15 -15.20
CA MET A 184 14.17 -5.68 -13.91
C MET A 184 14.51 -6.67 -12.80
N SER A 185 14.53 -6.22 -11.55
CA SER A 185 14.69 -7.10 -10.38
C SER A 185 13.48 -8.00 -10.22
N SER A 186 13.68 -9.25 -9.78
CA SER A 186 12.61 -10.27 -9.69
C SER A 186 11.46 -9.88 -8.77
N TYR A 187 11.71 -9.10 -7.71
CA TYR A 187 10.64 -8.70 -6.78
C TYR A 187 9.53 -7.86 -7.43
N LEU A 188 9.81 -7.27 -8.59
CA LEU A 188 8.88 -6.47 -9.39
C LEU A 188 8.02 -7.30 -10.34
N LEU A 189 8.28 -8.62 -10.43
CA LEU A 189 7.50 -9.52 -11.28
C LEU A 189 6.09 -9.71 -10.69
N MET A 190 5.08 -9.51 -11.54
CA MET A 190 3.69 -9.58 -11.12
C MET A 190 2.80 -10.35 -12.09
N MET A 191 1.72 -10.86 -11.53
CA MET A 191 0.56 -11.38 -12.23
C MET A 191 -0.70 -10.98 -11.46
N ALA A 192 -1.74 -10.55 -12.19
CA ALA A 192 -3.09 -10.40 -11.66
C ALA A 192 -4.10 -11.06 -12.61
N ILE A 193 -5.02 -11.83 -12.04
CA ILE A 193 -6.09 -12.53 -12.78
C ILE A 193 -7.41 -12.20 -12.11
N GLY A 194 -8.41 -11.82 -12.87
CA GLY A 194 -9.73 -11.50 -12.36
C GLY A 194 -10.69 -11.12 -13.49
N LYS A 195 -11.91 -10.78 -13.12
CA LYS A 195 -12.86 -10.19 -14.05
C LYS A 195 -12.61 -8.69 -14.09
N PHE A 196 -11.77 -8.26 -15.00
CA PHE A 196 -11.40 -6.86 -15.19
C PHE A 196 -11.81 -6.37 -16.58
N ASP A 197 -12.39 -5.18 -16.61
CA ASP A 197 -12.44 -4.32 -17.78
C ASP A 197 -11.28 -3.32 -17.74
N LYS A 198 -11.03 -2.62 -18.86
CA LYS A 198 -10.02 -1.56 -18.90
C LYS A 198 -10.42 -0.40 -19.78
N LYS A 199 -9.93 0.78 -19.45
CA LYS A 199 -9.85 1.93 -20.35
C LYS A 199 -8.38 2.19 -20.70
N THR A 200 -8.14 2.65 -21.92
CA THR A 200 -6.78 2.95 -22.41
C THR A 200 -6.73 4.40 -22.87
N GLN A 201 -5.68 5.10 -22.49
CA GLN A 201 -5.36 6.46 -22.95
C GLN A 201 -3.90 6.50 -23.41
N GLN A 202 -3.54 7.57 -24.10
CA GLN A 202 -2.15 7.84 -24.49
C GLN A 202 -1.63 9.02 -23.67
N SER A 203 -0.44 8.87 -23.10
CA SER A 203 0.27 9.99 -22.48
C SER A 203 0.74 10.99 -23.55
N ASN A 204 1.18 12.18 -23.13
CA ASN A 204 1.77 13.18 -24.02
C ASN A 204 3.01 12.67 -24.77
N SER A 205 3.71 11.70 -24.24
CA SER A 205 4.90 11.06 -24.86
C SER A 205 4.55 9.85 -25.73
N GLY A 206 3.26 9.48 -25.82
CA GLY A 206 2.77 8.35 -26.62
C GLY A 206 2.84 6.99 -25.89
N VAL A 207 3.04 6.98 -24.56
CA VAL A 207 2.97 5.75 -23.77
C VAL A 207 1.52 5.33 -23.58
N SER A 208 1.20 4.07 -23.83
CA SER A 208 -0.13 3.50 -23.56
C SER A 208 -0.35 3.37 -22.08
N LEU A 209 -1.39 4.02 -21.56
CA LEU A 209 -1.84 3.98 -20.16
C LEU A 209 -3.09 3.12 -20.09
N GLU A 210 -3.05 2.05 -19.30
CA GLU A 210 -4.12 1.08 -19.18
C GLU A 210 -4.62 1.05 -17.74
N TRP A 211 -5.88 1.46 -17.52
CA TRP A 211 -6.51 1.48 -16.21
C TRP A 211 -7.58 0.41 -16.11
N TYR A 212 -7.33 -0.55 -15.22
CA TYR A 212 -8.20 -1.69 -15.00
C TYR A 212 -9.20 -1.42 -13.88
N TYR A 213 -10.37 -2.03 -13.95
CA TYR A 213 -11.42 -1.96 -12.92
C TYR A 213 -12.29 -3.20 -12.98
N GLU A 214 -12.92 -3.59 -11.87
CA GLU A 214 -13.95 -4.63 -11.91
C GLU A 214 -15.22 -4.07 -12.58
N PRO A 215 -15.96 -4.83 -13.40
CA PRO A 215 -17.16 -4.34 -14.12
C PRO A 215 -18.20 -3.69 -13.21
N LYS A 216 -18.36 -4.20 -11.98
CA LYS A 216 -19.26 -3.64 -10.97
C LYS A 216 -18.88 -2.21 -10.53
N ASP A 217 -17.59 -1.85 -10.66
CA ASP A 217 -17.03 -0.58 -10.21
C ASP A 217 -16.92 0.45 -11.36
N ALA A 218 -17.56 0.21 -12.51
CA ALA A 218 -17.49 1.09 -13.68
C ALA A 218 -17.91 2.54 -13.38
N ALA A 219 -18.85 2.75 -12.46
CA ALA A 219 -19.29 4.07 -12.02
C ALA A 219 -18.22 4.81 -11.20
N PHE A 220 -17.29 4.09 -10.56
CA PHE A 220 -16.21 4.63 -9.73
C PHE A 220 -14.93 4.91 -10.52
N PHE A 221 -14.93 4.59 -11.80
CA PHE A 221 -13.75 4.75 -12.66
C PHE A 221 -13.22 6.19 -12.67
N GLU A 222 -14.09 7.17 -12.94
CA GLU A 222 -13.68 8.57 -13.02
C GLU A 222 -13.11 9.10 -11.71
N PRO A 223 -13.80 8.98 -10.56
CA PRO A 223 -13.24 9.45 -9.29
C PRO A 223 -11.92 8.78 -8.92
N THR A 224 -11.78 7.47 -9.18
CA THR A 224 -10.56 6.72 -8.87
C THR A 224 -9.37 7.20 -9.72
N TYR A 225 -9.54 7.30 -11.05
CA TYR A 225 -8.44 7.54 -12.00
C TYR A 225 -8.33 8.99 -12.48
N ARG A 226 -9.14 9.88 -11.99
CA ARG A 226 -9.29 11.31 -12.38
C ARG A 226 -7.98 12.04 -12.65
N HIS A 227 -6.95 11.78 -11.88
CA HIS A 227 -5.66 12.45 -11.97
C HIS A 227 -4.56 11.60 -12.62
N SER A 228 -4.83 10.34 -12.99
CA SER A 228 -3.78 9.38 -13.38
C SER A 228 -2.99 9.82 -14.61
N GLU A 229 -3.65 10.32 -15.65
CA GLU A 229 -2.97 10.84 -16.85
C GLU A 229 -2.15 12.10 -16.54
N ALA A 230 -2.73 13.04 -15.79
CA ALA A 230 -2.05 14.28 -15.40
C ALA A 230 -0.80 14.01 -14.60
N ILE A 231 -0.86 13.09 -13.63
CA ILE A 231 0.28 12.64 -12.81
C ILE A 231 1.36 12.03 -13.70
N PHE A 232 1.00 11.16 -14.64
CA PHE A 232 1.96 10.55 -15.55
C PHE A 232 2.71 11.60 -16.37
N ASN A 233 1.96 12.49 -17.02
CA ASN A 233 2.54 13.54 -17.85
C ASN A 233 3.41 14.53 -17.05
N PHE A 234 2.97 14.86 -15.82
CA PHE A 234 3.74 15.71 -14.92
C PHE A 234 5.06 15.05 -14.51
N LEU A 235 5.02 13.81 -14.01
CA LEU A 235 6.23 13.11 -13.51
C LEU A 235 7.25 12.88 -14.62
N GLU A 236 6.82 12.44 -15.81
CA GLU A 236 7.75 12.27 -16.94
C GLU A 236 8.46 13.59 -17.31
N LYS A 237 7.71 14.70 -17.31
CA LYS A 237 8.26 16.05 -17.57
C LYS A 237 9.18 16.51 -16.45
N GLU A 238 8.78 16.36 -15.19
CA GLU A 238 9.49 16.84 -14.01
C GLU A 238 10.81 16.08 -13.78
N ILE A 239 10.80 14.76 -13.93
CA ILE A 239 11.98 13.89 -13.85
C ILE A 239 12.92 14.14 -15.06
N GLY A 240 12.38 14.48 -16.21
CA GLY A 240 13.13 14.80 -17.43
C GLY A 240 13.82 13.61 -18.09
N VAL A 241 13.36 12.37 -17.77
CA VAL A 241 13.75 11.11 -18.41
C VAL A 241 12.46 10.43 -18.86
N LYS A 242 12.40 10.01 -20.13
CA LYS A 242 11.24 9.32 -20.69
C LYS A 242 10.93 8.07 -19.89
N TYR A 243 9.63 7.75 -19.77
CA TYR A 243 9.17 6.50 -19.18
C TYR A 243 9.80 5.28 -19.89
N PRO A 244 10.44 4.36 -19.17
CA PRO A 244 11.33 3.38 -19.81
C PRO A 244 10.67 2.07 -20.25
N TRP A 245 9.39 1.82 -19.92
CA TRP A 245 8.82 0.47 -19.95
C TRP A 245 7.82 0.20 -21.09
N GLY A 246 7.56 1.13 -21.96
CA GLY A 246 6.74 1.00 -23.17
C GLY A 246 5.23 1.17 -22.95
N ASN A 247 4.66 0.64 -21.87
CA ASN A 247 3.27 0.84 -21.45
C ASN A 247 3.17 0.88 -19.92
N TYR A 248 2.09 1.47 -19.39
CA TYR A 248 1.87 1.53 -17.95
C TYR A 248 0.45 1.06 -17.60
N LYS A 249 0.34 0.20 -16.61
CA LYS A 249 -0.92 -0.38 -16.13
C LYS A 249 -1.14 -0.02 -14.67
N GLN A 250 -2.41 0.13 -14.28
CA GLN A 250 -2.84 0.24 -12.89
C GLN A 250 -3.98 -0.73 -12.65
N VAL A 251 -3.84 -1.58 -11.63
CA VAL A 251 -4.73 -2.72 -11.37
C VAL A 251 -5.17 -2.71 -9.91
N PRO A 252 -6.45 -2.44 -9.60
CA PRO A 252 -6.99 -2.58 -8.25
C PRO A 252 -7.15 -4.06 -7.90
N VAL A 253 -6.68 -4.44 -6.72
CA VAL A 253 -6.85 -5.82 -6.25
C VAL A 253 -7.44 -5.84 -4.84
N ARG A 254 -8.29 -6.84 -4.59
CA ARG A 254 -8.97 -7.01 -3.30
C ARG A 254 -8.04 -7.58 -2.26
N ASP A 255 -8.24 -7.17 -1.01
CA ASP A 255 -7.47 -7.60 0.15
C ASP A 255 -5.95 -7.44 -0.04
N PHE A 256 -5.54 -6.39 -0.74
CA PHE A 256 -4.13 -6.12 -0.97
C PHE A 256 -3.40 -5.79 0.34
N LEU A 257 -2.14 -6.25 0.45
CA LEU A 257 -1.34 -6.12 1.67
C LEU A 257 -0.96 -4.68 2.02
N TYR A 258 -0.84 -3.83 1.00
CA TYR A 258 -0.33 -2.46 1.08
C TYR A 258 -1.27 -1.47 0.39
N ALA A 259 -0.86 -0.22 0.32
CA ALA A 259 -1.57 0.80 -0.45
C ALA A 259 -1.40 0.59 -1.96
N GLY A 260 -0.17 0.38 -2.40
CA GLY A 260 0.25 0.09 -3.75
C GLY A 260 1.49 -0.80 -3.80
N MET A 261 1.93 -1.12 -5.00
CA MET A 261 3.17 -1.83 -5.31
C MET A 261 3.65 -1.45 -6.70
N GLU A 262 4.90 -1.10 -6.79
CA GLU A 262 5.59 -0.56 -7.95
C GLU A 262 5.94 -1.58 -9.04
N ASN A 263 5.27 -2.71 -9.12
CA ASN A 263 5.61 -3.72 -10.14
C ASN A 263 5.86 -3.09 -11.50
N THR A 264 7.00 -3.39 -12.10
CA THR A 264 7.46 -2.73 -13.32
C THR A 264 6.41 -2.75 -14.43
N SER A 265 6.04 -1.58 -14.93
CA SER A 265 5.02 -1.34 -15.95
C SER A 265 3.57 -1.71 -15.58
N ALA A 266 3.32 -2.16 -14.33
CA ALA A 266 2.00 -2.67 -13.93
C ALA A 266 1.77 -2.54 -12.41
N THR A 267 1.60 -1.30 -11.92
CA THR A 267 1.26 -1.03 -10.52
C THR A 267 0.00 -1.78 -10.10
N THR A 268 0.08 -2.53 -9.00
CA THR A 268 -1.09 -3.02 -8.28
C THR A 268 -1.39 -2.11 -7.10
N PHE A 269 -2.67 -1.89 -6.79
CA PHE A 269 -3.08 -1.08 -5.65
C PHE A 269 -4.33 -1.64 -4.97
N SER A 270 -4.53 -1.26 -3.72
CA SER A 270 -5.67 -1.74 -2.92
C SER A 270 -7.01 -1.23 -3.47
N SER A 271 -7.96 -2.14 -3.64
CA SER A 271 -9.36 -1.84 -3.99
C SER A 271 -10.01 -0.79 -3.10
N ARG A 272 -9.51 -0.57 -1.88
CA ARG A 272 -9.99 0.49 -0.96
C ARG A 272 -9.98 1.90 -1.56
N TYR A 273 -9.17 2.13 -2.59
CA TYR A 273 -9.07 3.41 -3.31
C TYR A 273 -10.00 3.49 -4.52
N VAL A 274 -10.76 2.43 -4.80
CA VAL A 274 -11.85 2.46 -5.78
C VAL A 274 -13.04 3.12 -5.12
N VAL A 275 -13.31 4.37 -5.47
CA VAL A 275 -14.25 5.24 -4.76
C VAL A 275 -15.13 6.02 -5.73
N ASP A 276 -16.30 6.44 -5.25
CA ASP A 276 -17.15 7.42 -5.91
C ASP A 276 -16.71 8.88 -5.62
N ALA A 277 -17.47 9.84 -6.08
CA ALA A 277 -17.15 11.26 -5.93
C ALA A 277 -17.13 11.74 -4.46
N VAL A 278 -17.95 11.16 -3.58
CA VAL A 278 -17.96 11.47 -2.14
C VAL A 278 -16.77 10.80 -1.47
N GLY A 279 -16.57 9.53 -1.72
CA GLY A 279 -15.46 8.75 -1.17
C GLY A 279 -14.08 9.27 -1.58
N PHE A 280 -13.97 9.97 -2.72
CA PHE A 280 -12.72 10.61 -3.17
C PHE A 280 -12.17 11.62 -2.15
N ASN A 281 -13.02 12.33 -1.42
CA ASN A 281 -12.57 13.27 -0.40
C ASN A 281 -11.81 12.55 0.74
N ASP A 282 -12.27 11.37 1.13
CA ASP A 282 -11.72 10.61 2.25
C ASP A 282 -10.59 9.64 1.84
N ARG A 283 -10.67 9.03 0.65
CA ARG A 283 -9.79 7.94 0.19
C ARG A 283 -9.30 8.15 -1.24
N LYS A 284 -8.58 9.24 -1.49
CA LYS A 284 -8.04 9.52 -2.86
C LYS A 284 -6.88 8.58 -3.20
N TYR A 285 -6.91 8.08 -4.42
CA TYR A 285 -5.81 7.29 -4.99
C TYR A 285 -4.59 8.14 -5.37
N THR A 286 -4.70 9.47 -5.42
CA THR A 286 -3.73 10.42 -6.00
C THR A 286 -2.30 10.22 -5.50
N ASN A 287 -2.10 10.18 -4.17
CA ASN A 287 -0.76 10.03 -3.60
C ASN A 287 -0.15 8.66 -3.94
N VAL A 288 -0.90 7.58 -3.71
CA VAL A 288 -0.46 6.21 -4.04
C VAL A 288 -0.13 6.08 -5.53
N ASN A 289 -1.01 6.59 -6.41
CA ASN A 289 -0.78 6.61 -7.85
C ASN A 289 0.55 7.28 -8.22
N ALA A 290 0.80 8.48 -7.69
CA ALA A 290 2.02 9.23 -7.98
C ALA A 290 3.27 8.57 -7.39
N HIS A 291 3.17 7.97 -6.21
CA HIS A 291 4.25 7.25 -5.54
C HIS A 291 4.65 6.00 -6.34
N GLU A 292 3.70 5.14 -6.67
CA GLU A 292 3.96 3.90 -7.42
C GLU A 292 4.42 4.20 -8.87
N LEU A 293 3.96 5.30 -9.46
CA LEU A 293 4.45 5.71 -10.77
C LEU A 293 5.89 6.26 -10.68
N ALA A 294 6.24 7.02 -9.65
CA ALA A 294 7.60 7.54 -9.49
C ALA A 294 8.62 6.41 -9.31
N HIS A 295 8.24 5.31 -8.69
CA HIS A 295 9.06 4.11 -8.58
C HIS A 295 9.49 3.54 -9.92
N GLN A 296 8.75 3.76 -11.00
CA GLN A 296 9.13 3.28 -12.33
C GLN A 296 10.48 3.84 -12.81
N TRP A 297 10.94 4.96 -12.21
CA TRP A 297 12.29 5.51 -12.36
C TRP A 297 13.16 5.23 -11.13
N PHE A 298 12.60 5.40 -9.91
CA PHE A 298 13.33 5.28 -8.63
C PHE A 298 12.93 3.99 -7.89
N GLY A 299 13.52 2.89 -8.27
CA GLY A 299 13.19 1.52 -7.83
C GLY A 299 13.33 0.54 -8.98
N ASP A 300 12.67 0.80 -10.10
CA ASP A 300 12.64 -0.08 -11.26
C ASP A 300 13.79 0.19 -12.24
N LEU A 301 13.87 1.42 -12.78
CA LEU A 301 14.95 1.79 -13.69
C LEU A 301 16.31 1.78 -12.98
N VAL A 302 16.36 2.37 -11.79
CA VAL A 302 17.55 2.42 -10.92
C VAL A 302 17.15 1.86 -9.57
N THR A 303 17.78 0.77 -9.14
CA THR A 303 17.41 0.03 -7.92
C THR A 303 18.48 0.18 -6.85
N ALA A 304 18.10 0.34 -5.58
CA ALA A 304 19.06 0.34 -4.47
C ALA A 304 19.74 -1.04 -4.34
N GLU A 305 21.08 -1.08 -4.29
CA GLU A 305 21.85 -2.32 -4.21
C GLU A 305 21.60 -3.13 -2.92
N SER A 306 21.10 -2.45 -1.90
CA SER A 306 20.77 -3.07 -0.61
C SER A 306 19.79 -2.22 0.18
N SER A 307 19.12 -2.83 1.16
CA SER A 307 18.16 -2.14 2.04
C SER A 307 18.73 -0.94 2.80
N LYS A 308 20.07 -0.85 2.97
CA LYS A 308 20.72 0.32 3.55
C LYS A 308 20.47 1.60 2.74
N HIS A 309 20.29 1.46 1.44
CA HIS A 309 20.10 2.57 0.50
C HIS A 309 18.65 2.69 0.01
N HIS A 310 17.70 2.05 0.70
CA HIS A 310 16.30 1.97 0.29
C HIS A 310 15.60 3.35 0.19
N TRP A 311 16.10 4.37 0.88
CA TRP A 311 15.62 5.75 0.73
C TRP A 311 15.76 6.31 -0.69
N LEU A 312 16.68 5.74 -1.53
CA LEU A 312 16.82 6.09 -2.95
C LEU A 312 15.63 5.61 -3.80
N GLN A 313 14.79 4.73 -3.27
CA GLN A 313 13.52 4.32 -3.85
C GLN A 313 12.39 5.05 -3.16
N GLU A 314 12.16 4.78 -1.89
CA GLU A 314 11.01 5.27 -1.14
C GLU A 314 11.01 6.78 -0.89
N GLY A 315 12.17 7.34 -0.54
CA GLY A 315 12.32 8.78 -0.35
C GLY A 315 12.08 9.56 -1.64
N PHE A 316 12.61 9.06 -2.77
CA PHE A 316 12.38 9.66 -4.09
C PHE A 316 10.91 9.53 -4.51
N ALA A 317 10.33 8.33 -4.40
CA ALA A 317 8.93 8.13 -4.77
C ALA A 317 7.98 9.00 -3.93
N THR A 318 8.23 9.12 -2.63
CA THR A 318 7.46 10.01 -1.74
C THR A 318 7.63 11.48 -2.13
N TYR A 319 8.84 11.91 -2.42
CA TYR A 319 9.10 13.30 -2.80
C TYR A 319 8.46 13.66 -4.15
N TYR A 320 8.59 12.81 -5.16
CA TYR A 320 7.99 13.05 -6.48
C TYR A 320 6.45 12.93 -6.45
N ALA A 321 5.90 12.06 -5.61
CA ALA A 321 4.46 12.03 -5.34
C ALA A 321 3.98 13.38 -4.76
N LEU A 322 4.70 13.92 -3.79
CA LEU A 322 4.38 15.21 -3.20
C LEU A 322 4.52 16.37 -4.21
N LEU A 323 5.48 16.31 -5.14
CA LEU A 323 5.59 17.29 -6.23
C LEU A 323 4.40 17.19 -7.21
N ALA A 324 3.94 15.97 -7.52
CA ALA A 324 2.73 15.77 -8.34
C ALA A 324 1.47 16.27 -7.62
N GLU A 325 1.35 16.05 -6.32
CA GLU A 325 0.26 16.62 -5.52
C GLU A 325 0.35 18.16 -5.41
N LYS A 326 1.55 18.73 -5.36
CA LYS A 326 1.76 20.18 -5.45
C LYS A 326 1.21 20.75 -6.77
N GLU A 327 1.45 20.09 -7.90
CA GLU A 327 0.92 20.48 -9.20
C GLU A 327 -0.61 20.46 -9.24
N LEU A 328 -1.22 19.46 -8.59
CA LEU A 328 -2.68 19.27 -8.58
C LEU A 328 -3.41 20.16 -7.56
N TYR A 329 -2.83 20.34 -6.37
CA TYR A 329 -3.51 20.92 -5.20
C TYR A 329 -2.87 22.23 -4.71
N GLY A 330 -1.76 22.63 -5.31
CA GLY A 330 -1.09 23.90 -4.99
C GLY A 330 -0.06 23.83 -3.86
N GLU A 331 0.54 24.99 -3.65
CA GLU A 331 1.70 25.15 -2.77
C GLU A 331 1.34 24.98 -1.28
N ASP A 332 0.18 25.43 -0.86
CA ASP A 332 -0.28 25.30 0.53
C ASP A 332 -0.53 23.85 0.92
N TYR A 333 -1.02 23.02 -0.01
CA TYR A 333 -1.10 21.57 0.18
C TYR A 333 0.28 20.97 0.44
N PHE A 334 1.24 21.30 -0.44
CA PHE A 334 2.63 20.81 -0.35
C PHE A 334 3.28 21.15 1.00
N TYR A 335 3.21 22.40 1.41
CA TYR A 335 3.80 22.84 2.67
C TYR A 335 3.06 22.29 3.90
N SER A 336 1.74 22.13 3.83
CA SER A 336 0.95 21.52 4.90
C SER A 336 1.32 20.04 5.11
N TYR A 337 1.54 19.30 4.01
CA TYR A 337 2.04 17.92 4.09
C TYR A 337 3.43 17.88 4.73
N LEU A 338 4.36 18.68 4.26
CA LEU A 338 5.71 18.77 4.84
C LEU A 338 5.68 19.13 6.33
N TYR A 339 4.84 20.06 6.73
CA TYR A 339 4.66 20.42 8.13
C TYR A 339 4.17 19.23 8.95
N GLU A 340 3.12 18.53 8.50
CA GLU A 340 2.59 17.37 9.20
C GLU A 340 3.66 16.29 9.37
N LYS A 341 4.41 15.96 8.31
CA LYS A 341 5.46 14.97 8.36
C LYS A 341 6.65 15.40 9.21
N ALA A 342 6.98 16.69 9.24
CA ALA A 342 7.98 17.22 10.17
C ALA A 342 7.59 17.00 11.63
N GLN A 343 6.30 17.20 11.99
CA GLN A 343 5.82 16.93 13.35
C GLN A 343 5.90 15.43 13.69
N GLN A 344 5.52 14.55 12.75
CA GLN A 344 5.60 13.09 12.92
C GLN A 344 7.06 12.64 13.11
N LEU A 345 7.98 13.10 12.27
CA LEU A 345 9.41 12.79 12.36
C LEU A 345 10.05 13.31 13.66
N LYS A 346 9.72 14.54 14.06
CA LYS A 346 10.15 15.11 15.34
C LYS A 346 9.69 14.27 16.53
N PHE A 347 8.44 13.79 16.49
CA PHE A 347 7.90 12.93 17.54
C PHE A 347 8.57 11.56 17.54
N ALA A 348 8.70 10.92 16.36
CA ALA A 348 9.31 9.62 16.21
C ALA A 348 10.78 9.60 16.66
N SER A 349 11.54 10.67 16.41
CA SER A 349 12.95 10.80 16.83
C SER A 349 13.19 10.71 18.35
N ARG A 350 12.13 10.65 19.16
CA ARG A 350 12.22 10.42 20.62
C ARG A 350 12.48 8.95 20.95
N THR A 351 12.08 8.02 20.09
CA THR A 351 12.14 6.59 20.33
C THR A 351 12.78 5.80 19.18
N ASP A 352 12.62 6.27 17.94
CA ASP A 352 13.29 5.68 16.76
C ASP A 352 14.68 6.32 16.61
N THR A 353 15.71 5.54 16.92
CA THR A 353 17.13 5.96 16.86
C THR A 353 17.87 5.38 15.67
N ILE A 354 17.14 4.86 14.67
CA ILE A 354 17.73 4.27 13.49
C ILE A 354 17.78 5.31 12.34
N PRO A 355 18.96 5.61 11.80
CA PRO A 355 19.10 6.61 10.74
C PRO A 355 18.61 6.08 9.38
N VAL A 356 18.49 6.98 8.39
CA VAL A 356 18.06 6.65 7.02
C VAL A 356 19.02 5.63 6.35
N LEU A 357 20.32 5.82 6.51
CA LEU A 357 21.32 4.89 5.94
C LEU A 357 21.52 3.63 6.79
N ASN A 358 20.41 2.94 7.08
CA ASN A 358 20.42 1.70 7.83
C ASN A 358 19.33 0.75 7.29
N ALA A 359 19.70 -0.50 7.03
CA ALA A 359 18.78 -1.52 6.50
C ALA A 359 17.55 -1.82 7.43
N LYS A 360 17.61 -1.41 8.70
CA LYS A 360 16.54 -1.59 9.68
C LYS A 360 15.72 -0.32 9.94
N ALA A 361 15.92 0.74 9.16
CA ALA A 361 15.15 1.97 9.31
C ALA A 361 13.64 1.69 9.12
N SER A 362 12.82 2.44 9.84
CA SER A 362 11.37 2.34 9.74
C SER A 362 10.86 2.90 8.42
N SER A 363 9.62 2.51 8.02
CA SER A 363 8.98 3.10 6.85
C SER A 363 8.93 4.63 6.94
N LEU A 364 8.55 5.18 8.11
CA LEU A 364 8.54 6.64 8.32
C LEU A 364 9.90 7.27 8.02
N THR A 365 10.99 6.58 8.38
CA THR A 365 12.36 7.06 8.16
C THR A 365 12.76 6.98 6.68
N PHE A 366 12.51 5.86 5.99
CA PHE A 366 12.84 5.74 4.57
C PHE A 366 12.02 6.67 3.68
N TYR A 367 10.72 6.72 3.91
CA TYR A 367 9.76 7.49 3.10
C TYR A 367 9.84 8.99 3.42
N GLU A 368 9.45 9.36 4.63
CA GLU A 368 9.20 10.76 4.95
C GLU A 368 10.49 11.53 5.26
N LYS A 369 11.42 10.94 6.02
CA LYS A 369 12.72 11.61 6.26
C LYS A 369 13.59 11.59 5.01
N GLY A 370 13.50 10.54 4.17
CA GLY A 370 14.10 10.49 2.85
C GLY A 370 13.58 11.59 1.92
N ALA A 371 12.26 11.78 1.85
CA ALA A 371 11.64 12.85 1.08
C ALA A 371 12.02 14.25 1.60
N TRP A 372 12.07 14.42 2.92
CA TRP A 372 12.55 15.67 3.54
C TRP A 372 14.01 15.96 3.19
N ALA A 373 14.87 14.96 3.20
CA ALA A 373 16.27 15.12 2.77
C ALA A 373 16.36 15.61 1.32
N LEU A 374 15.56 15.03 0.41
CA LEU A 374 15.48 15.47 -0.99
C LEU A 374 14.94 16.89 -1.12
N PHE A 375 13.90 17.25 -0.36
CA PHE A 375 13.38 18.62 -0.34
C PHE A 375 14.44 19.62 0.10
N VAL A 376 15.16 19.35 1.18
CA VAL A 376 16.23 20.22 1.68
C VAL A 376 17.36 20.33 0.65
N LEU A 377 17.80 19.21 0.07
CA LEU A 377 18.81 19.20 -0.98
C LEU A 377 18.38 20.05 -2.18
N HIS A 378 17.13 19.87 -2.64
CA HIS A 378 16.57 20.64 -3.75
C HIS A 378 16.57 22.16 -3.44
N GLN A 379 16.16 22.55 -2.20
CA GLN A 379 16.18 23.97 -1.78
C GLN A 379 17.60 24.56 -1.71
N LYS A 380 18.60 23.74 -1.36
CA LYS A 380 20.00 24.21 -1.22
C LYS A 380 20.71 24.38 -2.56
N ILE A 381 20.51 23.46 -3.50
CA ILE A 381 21.23 23.51 -4.80
C ILE A 381 20.41 24.18 -5.91
N GLY A 382 19.12 24.38 -5.69
CA GLY A 382 18.19 25.00 -6.63
C GLY A 382 17.66 24.06 -7.71
N ASP A 383 16.49 24.40 -8.28
CA ASP A 383 15.71 23.56 -9.20
C ASP A 383 16.53 23.08 -10.43
N LYS A 384 17.25 23.99 -11.10
CA LYS A 384 18.02 23.66 -12.31
C LYS A 384 19.13 22.63 -12.04
N ALA A 385 19.85 22.77 -10.94
CA ALA A 385 20.93 21.84 -10.57
C ALA A 385 20.36 20.51 -10.13
N PHE A 386 19.31 20.52 -9.33
CA PHE A 386 18.63 19.31 -8.86
C PHE A 386 18.11 18.48 -10.04
N LYS A 387 17.32 19.04 -10.93
CA LYS A 387 16.81 18.35 -12.13
C LYS A 387 17.91 17.81 -13.03
N LYS A 388 19.02 18.56 -13.17
CA LYS A 388 20.17 18.09 -13.95
C LYS A 388 20.86 16.89 -13.30
N ALA A 389 21.04 16.91 -11.99
CA ALA A 389 21.62 15.79 -11.25
C ALA A 389 20.74 14.54 -11.37
N ILE A 390 19.43 14.66 -11.16
CA ILE A 390 18.47 13.54 -11.30
C ILE A 390 18.53 12.94 -12.71
N LYS A 391 18.48 13.78 -13.74
CA LYS A 391 18.55 13.31 -15.12
C LYS A 391 19.87 12.57 -15.43
N ASN A 392 21.00 13.07 -14.92
CA ASN A 392 22.30 12.42 -15.08
C ASN A 392 22.34 11.08 -14.35
N TYR A 393 21.88 11.05 -13.09
CA TYR A 393 21.82 9.86 -12.25
C TYR A 393 21.01 8.74 -12.91
N LEU A 394 19.77 9.03 -13.33
CA LEU A 394 18.90 8.04 -13.98
C LEU A 394 19.44 7.56 -15.32
N LYS A 395 20.04 8.44 -16.13
CA LYS A 395 20.62 8.05 -17.42
C LYS A 395 21.88 7.20 -17.29
N LYS A 396 22.75 7.56 -16.34
CA LYS A 396 24.03 6.88 -16.14
C LYS A 396 23.84 5.48 -15.57
N HIS A 397 22.88 5.34 -14.64
CA HIS A 397 22.67 4.10 -13.91
C HIS A 397 21.40 3.34 -14.37
N ALA A 398 20.87 3.67 -15.56
CA ALA A 398 19.71 2.99 -16.11
C ALA A 398 19.90 1.46 -16.11
N PHE A 399 18.90 0.74 -15.56
CA PHE A 399 18.88 -0.72 -15.41
C PHE A 399 19.99 -1.30 -14.52
N GLN A 400 20.57 -0.49 -13.64
CA GLN A 400 21.61 -0.91 -12.71
C GLN A 400 21.14 -0.76 -11.27
N THR A 401 21.90 -1.34 -10.35
CA THR A 401 21.79 -1.11 -8.92
C THR A 401 22.78 -0.03 -8.47
N VAL A 402 22.42 0.70 -7.44
CA VAL A 402 23.14 1.91 -6.96
C VAL A 402 23.15 2.02 -5.45
N ASN A 403 24.05 2.83 -4.95
CA ASN A 403 24.10 3.29 -3.57
C ASN A 403 24.01 4.82 -3.46
N THR A 404 23.96 5.32 -2.25
CA THR A 404 23.84 6.77 -1.97
C THR A 404 24.97 7.59 -2.59
N ASN A 405 26.20 7.06 -2.65
CA ASN A 405 27.33 7.77 -3.23
C ASN A 405 27.19 7.96 -4.75
N ASP A 406 26.59 7.00 -5.46
CA ASP A 406 26.33 7.13 -6.90
C ASP A 406 25.44 8.32 -7.21
N PHE A 407 24.45 8.59 -6.36
CA PHE A 407 23.62 9.79 -6.47
C PHE A 407 24.41 11.06 -6.11
N PHE A 408 25.18 11.07 -5.03
CA PHE A 408 25.94 12.23 -4.58
C PHE A 408 26.99 12.68 -5.59
N VAL A 409 27.65 11.74 -6.27
CA VAL A 409 28.59 12.06 -7.36
C VAL A 409 27.93 12.90 -8.46
N GLU A 410 26.66 12.64 -8.78
CA GLU A 410 25.94 13.43 -9.79
C GLU A 410 25.50 14.81 -9.26
N ILE A 411 25.27 14.96 -7.94
CA ILE A 411 25.06 16.26 -7.29
C ILE A 411 26.34 17.12 -7.36
N GLU A 412 27.48 16.56 -6.97
CA GLU A 412 28.76 17.28 -6.95
C GLU A 412 29.22 17.76 -8.33
N LYS A 413 28.81 17.08 -9.40
CA LYS A 413 29.09 17.51 -10.78
C LYS A 413 28.32 18.76 -11.23
N VAL A 414 27.21 19.06 -10.59
CA VAL A 414 26.30 20.13 -11.02
C VAL A 414 26.20 21.30 -10.04
N ALA A 415 26.66 21.10 -8.80
CA ALA A 415 26.65 22.10 -7.75
C ALA A 415 27.90 21.96 -6.85
N ALA A 416 28.43 23.11 -6.41
CA ALA A 416 29.44 23.14 -5.35
C ALA A 416 28.72 22.89 -4.00
N PHE A 417 28.55 21.63 -3.62
CA PHE A 417 27.75 21.22 -2.47
C PHE A 417 28.49 20.14 -1.66
N ASP A 418 28.55 20.29 -0.34
CA ASP A 418 29.15 19.31 0.56
C ASP A 418 28.17 18.17 0.86
N THR A 419 28.21 17.13 0.02
CA THR A 419 27.36 15.95 0.16
C THR A 419 27.70 15.15 1.41
N LYS A 420 28.93 15.21 1.92
CA LYS A 420 29.37 14.49 3.13
C LYS A 420 28.73 15.11 4.38
N LEU A 421 28.79 16.44 4.48
CA LEU A 421 28.13 17.15 5.59
C LEU A 421 26.60 16.94 5.53
N PHE A 422 26.02 17.00 4.34
CA PHE A 422 24.60 16.73 4.14
C PHE A 422 24.22 15.31 4.58
N SER A 423 24.97 14.29 4.16
CA SER A 423 24.76 12.90 4.57
C SER A 423 24.77 12.76 6.09
N LYS A 424 25.79 13.32 6.72
CA LYS A 424 25.94 13.27 8.19
C LYS A 424 24.71 13.83 8.92
N VAL A 425 24.13 14.94 8.43
CA VAL A 425 23.02 15.63 9.10
C VAL A 425 21.67 14.99 8.78
N TRP A 426 21.44 14.58 7.53
CA TRP A 426 20.11 14.17 7.09
C TRP A 426 19.92 12.65 6.97
N LEU A 427 21.00 11.91 6.68
CA LEU A 427 20.89 10.48 6.39
C LEU A 427 21.55 9.60 7.47
N GLU A 428 22.59 10.08 8.16
CA GLU A 428 23.33 9.30 9.17
C GLU A 428 22.95 9.67 10.61
N ASP A 429 22.43 10.88 10.87
CA ASP A 429 21.81 11.20 12.15
C ASP A 429 20.36 10.66 12.18
N TYR A 430 19.96 10.02 13.29
CA TYR A 430 18.58 9.57 13.49
C TYR A 430 17.64 10.74 13.81
N LYS A 431 18.14 11.81 14.41
CA LYS A 431 17.34 12.99 14.77
C LYS A 431 16.84 13.70 13.52
N PHE A 432 15.61 14.22 13.59
CA PHE A 432 15.11 15.11 12.56
C PHE A 432 15.57 16.54 12.81
N ASN A 433 16.18 17.18 11.81
CA ASN A 433 16.68 18.55 11.90
C ASN A 433 15.53 19.57 11.88
N THR A 434 14.87 19.72 13.03
CA THR A 434 13.68 20.57 13.18
C THR A 434 13.96 22.06 12.95
N LEU A 435 15.17 22.53 13.25
CA LEU A 435 15.52 23.95 13.06
C LEU A 435 15.52 24.31 11.59
N GLU A 436 16.27 23.60 10.79
CA GLU A 436 16.35 23.82 9.34
C GLU A 436 14.99 23.58 8.65
N ALA A 437 14.26 22.54 9.08
CA ALA A 437 12.92 22.26 8.56
C ALA A 437 11.95 23.45 8.83
N ASN A 438 11.95 24.00 10.04
CA ASN A 438 11.09 25.15 10.37
C ASN A 438 11.45 26.39 9.56
N ASP A 439 12.74 26.64 9.31
CA ASP A 439 13.17 27.79 8.51
C ASP A 439 12.70 27.68 7.04
N LEU A 440 12.69 26.44 6.50
CA LEU A 440 12.14 26.19 5.16
C LEU A 440 10.61 26.30 5.15
N LEU A 441 9.94 25.77 6.15
CA LEU A 441 8.47 25.81 6.29
C LEU A 441 7.94 27.23 6.42
N LYS A 442 8.65 28.12 7.12
CA LYS A 442 8.29 29.55 7.24
C LYS A 442 8.28 30.33 5.94
N LYS A 443 8.76 29.76 4.83
CA LYS A 443 8.62 30.39 3.50
C LYS A 443 7.16 30.46 3.05
N ASN A 444 6.32 29.54 3.51
CA ASN A 444 4.89 29.54 3.22
C ASN A 444 4.10 30.34 4.27
N THR A 445 3.17 31.19 3.80
CA THR A 445 2.40 32.08 4.69
C THR A 445 1.42 31.32 5.58
N ALA A 446 0.74 30.28 5.07
CA ALA A 446 -0.19 29.48 5.86
C ALA A 446 0.55 28.75 6.99
N ILE A 447 1.77 28.26 6.71
CA ILE A 447 2.58 27.60 7.76
C ILE A 447 3.12 28.59 8.81
N LYS A 448 3.38 29.85 8.46
CA LYS A 448 3.70 30.86 9.48
C LYS A 448 2.57 30.98 10.51
N VAL A 449 1.32 31.11 10.02
CA VAL A 449 0.14 31.17 10.89
C VAL A 449 -0.02 29.86 11.70
N GLN A 450 0.24 28.70 11.08
CA GLN A 450 0.22 27.41 11.77
C GLN A 450 1.23 27.37 12.94
N LEU A 451 2.44 27.86 12.73
CA LEU A 451 3.48 27.88 13.77
C LEU A 451 3.14 28.87 14.91
N GLU A 452 2.48 30.00 14.61
CA GLU A 452 1.94 30.89 15.62
C GLU A 452 0.82 30.23 16.45
N LEU A 453 -0.11 29.53 15.78
CA LEU A 453 -1.14 28.71 16.43
C LEU A 453 -0.54 27.66 17.37
N ASP A 454 0.53 27.00 16.96
CA ASP A 454 1.20 25.97 17.78
C ASP A 454 1.77 26.55 19.09
N GLN A 455 2.25 27.80 19.08
CA GLN A 455 2.74 28.49 20.28
C GLN A 455 1.60 28.74 21.26
N LEU A 456 0.39 28.98 20.76
CA LEU A 456 -0.81 29.26 21.56
C LEU A 456 -1.52 28.01 22.07
N ARG A 457 -1.01 26.79 21.79
CA ARG A 457 -1.70 25.52 22.11
C ARG A 457 -2.09 25.42 23.60
N ASN A 458 -1.26 25.87 24.52
CA ASN A 458 -1.47 25.80 25.97
C ASN A 458 -1.98 27.10 26.56
N THR A 459 -2.19 28.14 25.75
CA THR A 459 -2.76 29.42 26.19
C THR A 459 -4.26 29.26 26.50
N PRO A 460 -4.81 29.83 27.56
CA PRO A 460 -6.24 29.82 27.84
C PRO A 460 -7.07 30.38 26.69
N LEU A 461 -8.27 29.82 26.47
CA LEU A 461 -9.13 30.23 25.36
C LEU A 461 -9.41 31.74 25.35
N ALA A 462 -9.70 32.33 26.52
CA ALA A 462 -10.01 33.78 26.65
C ALA A 462 -8.90 34.68 26.09
N GLU A 463 -7.63 34.25 26.19
CA GLU A 463 -6.48 35.05 25.75
C GLU A 463 -6.19 34.91 24.26
N LYS A 464 -6.63 33.81 23.62
CA LYS A 464 -6.37 33.49 22.20
C LYS A 464 -7.61 33.54 21.31
N LYS A 465 -8.82 33.70 21.87
CA LYS A 465 -10.10 33.62 21.12
C LYS A 465 -10.11 34.57 19.93
N ASP A 466 -9.70 35.79 20.06
CA ASP A 466 -9.67 36.79 18.99
C ASP A 466 -8.73 36.37 17.84
N PHE A 467 -7.59 35.78 18.18
CA PHE A 467 -6.66 35.24 17.18
C PHE A 467 -7.28 34.07 16.43
N LEU A 468 -7.92 33.12 17.13
CA LEU A 468 -8.60 31.99 16.53
C LEU A 468 -9.74 32.43 15.61
N MET A 469 -10.53 33.46 16.01
CA MET A 469 -11.57 34.04 15.16
C MET A 469 -10.99 34.62 13.86
N LYS A 470 -9.90 35.40 13.96
CA LYS A 470 -9.21 35.96 12.79
C LYS A 470 -8.73 34.88 11.82
N VAL A 471 -8.16 33.78 12.34
CA VAL A 471 -7.72 32.66 11.51
C VAL A 471 -8.90 32.00 10.79
N LEU A 472 -10.03 31.77 11.48
CA LEU A 472 -11.22 31.17 10.85
C LEU A 472 -11.84 32.07 9.78
N GLN A 473 -11.79 33.39 9.94
CA GLN A 473 -12.31 34.37 8.99
C GLN A 473 -11.38 34.67 7.81
N SER A 474 -10.09 34.37 7.94
CA SER A 474 -9.10 34.63 6.88
C SER A 474 -9.17 33.60 5.75
N ASP A 475 -8.50 33.90 4.61
CA ASP A 475 -8.35 32.98 3.48
C ASP A 475 -7.20 31.97 3.65
N VAL A 476 -6.71 31.78 4.89
CA VAL A 476 -5.64 30.83 5.17
C VAL A 476 -6.06 29.40 4.78
N TYR A 477 -5.10 28.62 4.39
CA TYR A 477 -5.35 27.24 3.96
C TYR A 477 -6.09 26.42 5.03
N TYR A 478 -7.01 25.58 4.62
CA TYR A 478 -7.98 24.93 5.51
C TYR A 478 -7.36 24.08 6.64
N THR A 479 -6.15 23.50 6.44
CA THR A 479 -5.45 22.72 7.47
C THR A 479 -5.09 23.55 8.70
N VAL A 480 -4.84 24.84 8.53
CA VAL A 480 -4.62 25.78 9.64
C VAL A 480 -5.92 25.99 10.44
N LYS A 481 -7.07 26.07 9.74
CA LYS A 481 -8.39 26.14 10.37
C LYS A 481 -8.75 24.85 11.12
N GLU A 482 -8.35 23.67 10.59
CA GLU A 482 -8.47 22.40 11.32
C GLU A 482 -7.69 22.42 12.64
N SER A 483 -6.51 23.05 12.65
CA SER A 483 -5.70 23.20 13.86
C SER A 483 -6.36 24.08 14.89
N VAL A 484 -7.17 25.07 14.48
CA VAL A 484 -8.04 25.83 15.39
C VAL A 484 -9.04 24.87 16.06
N ILE A 485 -9.78 24.08 15.28
CA ILE A 485 -10.77 23.14 15.84
C ILE A 485 -10.12 22.15 16.81
N PHE A 486 -8.92 21.67 16.47
CA PHE A 486 -8.16 20.81 17.37
C PHE A 486 -7.90 21.44 18.74
N GLN A 487 -7.67 22.75 18.81
CA GLN A 487 -7.43 23.47 20.06
C GLN A 487 -8.69 23.68 20.90
N LEU A 488 -9.90 23.49 20.32
CA LEU A 488 -11.18 23.67 21.00
C LEU A 488 -11.68 22.42 21.74
N ARG A 489 -11.02 21.26 21.60
CA ARG A 489 -11.52 19.95 22.06
C ARG A 489 -11.79 19.80 23.56
N LYS A 490 -11.29 20.69 24.39
CA LYS A 490 -11.48 20.64 25.86
C LYS A 490 -12.38 21.75 26.37
N GLU A 491 -12.86 22.60 25.48
CA GLU A 491 -13.66 23.77 25.83
C GLU A 491 -15.16 23.41 25.85
N SER A 492 -15.97 24.14 26.61
CA SER A 492 -17.42 23.95 26.60
C SER A 492 -18.03 24.50 25.31
N TYR A 493 -19.18 23.95 24.88
CA TYR A 493 -19.88 24.45 23.69
C TYR A 493 -20.19 25.96 23.79
N ASP A 494 -20.64 26.43 24.95
CA ASP A 494 -21.01 27.81 25.13
C ASP A 494 -19.83 28.79 24.95
N ASP A 495 -18.62 28.37 25.29
CA ASP A 495 -17.41 29.18 25.12
C ASP A 495 -16.95 29.27 23.66
N ILE A 496 -17.25 28.23 22.85
CA ILE A 496 -16.72 28.08 21.49
C ILE A 496 -17.77 28.22 20.38
N LYS A 497 -19.06 28.40 20.69
CA LYS A 497 -20.14 28.41 19.70
C LYS A 497 -19.94 29.42 18.55
N GLU A 498 -19.37 30.59 18.82
CA GLU A 498 -19.06 31.59 17.81
C GLU A 498 -17.94 31.10 16.83
N LEU A 499 -16.90 30.47 17.39
CA LEU A 499 -15.82 29.87 16.61
C LEU A 499 -16.34 28.72 15.75
N LEU A 500 -17.23 27.87 16.30
CA LEU A 500 -17.86 26.80 15.54
C LEU A 500 -18.74 27.31 14.41
N ALA A 501 -19.52 28.38 14.64
CA ALA A 501 -20.34 29.00 13.60
C ALA A 501 -19.46 29.49 12.44
N LEU A 502 -18.35 30.15 12.72
CA LEU A 502 -17.36 30.57 11.69
C LEU A 502 -16.77 29.39 10.95
N ALA A 503 -16.39 28.32 11.66
CA ALA A 503 -15.82 27.11 11.06
C ALA A 503 -16.84 26.38 10.19
N MET A 504 -18.10 26.23 10.63
CA MET A 504 -19.19 25.62 9.85
C MET A 504 -19.50 26.43 8.60
N ALA A 505 -19.44 27.77 8.67
CA ALA A 505 -19.69 28.68 7.54
C ALA A 505 -18.68 28.51 6.41
N THR A 506 -17.49 27.92 6.65
CA THR A 506 -16.50 27.63 5.62
C THR A 506 -17.01 26.60 4.61
N LYS A 507 -17.98 25.76 4.99
CA LYS A 507 -18.51 24.61 4.20
C LYS A 507 -17.41 23.61 3.75
N ASN A 508 -16.20 23.72 4.28
CA ASN A 508 -15.12 22.81 3.95
C ASN A 508 -15.35 21.45 4.66
N TRP A 509 -15.42 20.38 3.88
CA TRP A 509 -15.71 19.02 4.38
C TRP A 509 -14.71 18.56 5.45
N SER A 510 -13.42 18.88 5.30
CA SER A 510 -12.38 18.46 6.23
C SER A 510 -12.47 19.16 7.57
N ILE A 511 -12.77 20.47 7.58
CA ILE A 511 -13.05 21.24 8.81
C ILE A 511 -14.29 20.68 9.49
N ARG A 512 -15.37 20.39 8.74
CA ARG A 512 -16.61 19.80 9.27
C ARG A 512 -16.36 18.42 9.88
N GLN A 513 -15.50 17.60 9.27
CA GLN A 513 -15.09 16.32 9.83
C GLN A 513 -14.37 16.46 11.18
N LYS A 514 -13.52 17.50 11.37
CA LYS A 514 -12.91 17.77 12.67
C LYS A 514 -13.94 18.22 13.72
N ILE A 515 -14.94 19.00 13.30
CA ILE A 515 -16.03 19.41 14.18
C ILE A 515 -16.90 18.21 14.57
N ALA A 516 -17.19 17.28 13.64
CA ALA A 516 -17.95 16.07 13.92
C ALA A 516 -17.34 15.22 15.05
N ASN A 517 -16.01 15.23 15.15
CA ASN A 517 -15.25 14.52 16.19
C ASN A 517 -15.02 15.33 17.48
N LEU A 518 -15.57 16.55 17.57
CA LEU A 518 -15.21 17.46 18.68
C LEU A 518 -15.88 17.07 20.00
N PHE A 519 -17.12 16.62 19.94
CA PHE A 519 -17.94 16.33 21.12
C PHE A 519 -18.18 14.82 21.28
N PRO A 520 -17.96 14.27 22.49
CA PRO A 520 -18.36 12.88 22.78
C PRO A 520 -19.91 12.73 22.83
N LYS A 521 -20.63 13.82 23.12
CA LYS A 521 -22.10 13.92 23.04
C LYS A 521 -22.45 15.29 22.47
N VAL A 522 -23.28 15.31 21.43
CA VAL A 522 -23.68 16.55 20.73
C VAL A 522 -24.52 17.41 21.66
N PRO A 523 -24.15 18.69 21.90
CA PRO A 523 -24.96 19.61 22.67
C PRO A 523 -26.32 19.87 21.99
N GLU A 524 -27.43 20.00 22.79
CA GLU A 524 -28.77 20.27 22.24
C GLU A 524 -28.79 21.55 21.39
N ALA A 525 -28.12 22.59 21.84
CA ALA A 525 -28.05 23.88 21.13
C ALA A 525 -27.26 23.80 19.80
N PHE A 526 -26.48 22.72 19.56
CA PHE A 526 -25.75 22.51 18.32
C PHE A 526 -26.41 21.47 17.40
N LYS A 527 -27.49 20.85 17.81
CA LYS A 527 -28.18 19.75 17.12
C LYS A 527 -28.51 20.08 15.68
N VAL A 528 -29.15 21.22 15.41
CA VAL A 528 -29.61 21.60 14.07
C VAL A 528 -28.43 21.74 13.10
N ASP A 529 -27.36 22.42 13.51
CA ASP A 529 -26.16 22.58 12.69
C ASP A 529 -25.46 21.23 12.48
N TYR A 530 -25.41 20.39 13.51
CA TYR A 530 -24.77 19.08 13.45
C TYR A 530 -25.53 18.11 12.53
N GLU A 531 -26.86 18.15 12.50
CA GLU A 531 -27.70 17.35 11.60
C GLU A 531 -27.39 17.59 10.12
N THR A 532 -26.87 18.79 9.75
CA THR A 532 -26.43 19.06 8.39
C THR A 532 -25.25 18.18 7.95
N MET A 533 -24.54 17.55 8.89
CA MET A 533 -23.43 16.64 8.60
C MET A 533 -23.89 15.27 8.09
N LEU A 534 -25.17 14.92 8.24
CA LEU A 534 -25.73 13.70 7.63
C LEU A 534 -25.70 13.72 6.09
N THR A 535 -25.58 14.89 5.48
CA THR A 535 -25.47 15.06 4.01
C THR A 535 -24.12 15.63 3.59
N ASP A 536 -23.09 15.43 4.41
CA ASP A 536 -21.76 15.95 4.15
C ASP A 536 -21.09 15.32 2.91
N ALA A 537 -20.12 16.00 2.33
CA ALA A 537 -19.35 15.52 1.20
C ALA A 537 -18.25 14.49 1.59
N SER A 538 -18.32 13.92 2.79
CA SER A 538 -17.39 12.93 3.34
C SER A 538 -18.18 11.80 4.00
N TYR A 539 -17.95 10.57 3.59
CA TYR A 539 -18.55 9.38 4.23
C TYR A 539 -18.11 9.21 5.68
N GLN A 540 -16.85 9.59 6.00
CA GLN A 540 -16.39 9.56 7.39
C GLN A 540 -17.15 10.57 8.25
N THR A 541 -17.43 11.78 7.74
CA THR A 541 -18.25 12.77 8.46
C THR A 541 -19.67 12.29 8.64
N GLN A 542 -20.30 11.70 7.61
CA GLN A 542 -21.65 11.13 7.68
C GLN A 542 -21.72 10.00 8.73
N GLU A 543 -20.73 9.10 8.74
CA GLU A 543 -20.63 7.99 9.71
C GLU A 543 -20.58 8.49 11.14
N ILE A 544 -19.69 9.43 11.43
CA ILE A 544 -19.55 10.04 12.76
C ILE A 544 -20.84 10.76 13.15
N ALA A 545 -21.43 11.52 12.22
CA ALA A 545 -22.62 12.30 12.47
C ALA A 545 -23.84 11.40 12.81
N LEU A 546 -24.07 10.33 12.05
CA LEU A 546 -25.16 9.40 12.31
C LEU A 546 -25.00 8.76 13.70
N PHE A 547 -23.80 8.26 14.00
CA PHE A 547 -23.54 7.61 15.29
C PHE A 547 -23.73 8.58 16.46
N GLN A 548 -23.17 9.78 16.38
CA GLN A 548 -23.23 10.78 17.46
C GLN A 548 -24.66 11.31 17.67
N LEU A 549 -25.42 11.56 16.60
CA LEU A 549 -26.82 11.98 16.69
C LEU A 549 -27.70 10.89 17.31
N TRP A 550 -27.53 9.64 16.86
CA TRP A 550 -28.25 8.50 17.41
C TRP A 550 -27.95 8.29 18.90
N ASN A 551 -26.68 8.47 19.30
CA ASN A 551 -26.24 8.32 20.69
C ASN A 551 -26.71 9.48 21.58
N SER A 552 -26.79 10.70 21.04
CA SER A 552 -27.10 11.92 21.81
C SER A 552 -28.60 12.17 21.96
N PHE A 553 -29.44 11.78 20.96
CA PHE A 553 -30.84 12.16 20.88
C PHE A 553 -31.76 10.94 20.71
N GLU A 554 -32.08 10.31 21.82
CA GLU A 554 -32.81 9.05 21.84
C GLU A 554 -34.20 9.14 21.16
N ASN A 555 -34.90 10.25 21.35
CA ASN A 555 -36.22 10.49 20.78
C ASN A 555 -36.20 10.66 19.25
N ASP A 556 -35.08 10.99 18.66
CA ASP A 556 -34.89 11.21 17.22
C ASP A 556 -34.26 10.03 16.48
N ARG A 557 -33.90 8.95 17.16
CA ARG A 557 -33.25 7.78 16.58
C ARG A 557 -33.96 7.25 15.34
N ILE A 558 -35.27 7.10 15.42
CA ILE A 558 -36.12 6.61 14.31
C ILE A 558 -36.00 7.55 13.10
N ARG A 559 -36.12 8.85 13.33
CA ARG A 559 -36.02 9.87 12.28
C ARG A 559 -34.66 9.82 11.57
N TYR A 560 -33.57 9.71 12.32
CA TYR A 560 -32.22 9.60 11.73
C TYR A 560 -32.06 8.34 10.90
N LEU A 561 -32.55 7.20 11.37
CA LEU A 561 -32.52 5.94 10.66
C LEU A 561 -33.34 5.98 9.37
N ASP A 562 -34.54 6.60 9.38
CA ASP A 562 -35.37 6.75 8.19
C ASP A 562 -34.73 7.64 7.13
N GLN A 563 -34.04 8.70 7.54
CA GLN A 563 -33.30 9.58 6.63
C GLN A 563 -32.12 8.89 5.96
N THR A 564 -31.48 7.93 6.63
CA THR A 564 -30.20 7.32 6.21
C THR A 564 -30.34 5.86 5.76
N LYS A 565 -31.57 5.32 5.66
CA LYS A 565 -31.84 3.90 5.38
C LYS A 565 -31.22 3.36 4.09
N ASN A 566 -30.97 4.21 3.10
CA ASN A 566 -30.42 3.83 1.79
C ASN A 566 -28.91 4.06 1.68
N TRP A 567 -28.25 4.42 2.76
CA TRP A 567 -26.80 4.65 2.75
C TRP A 567 -26.04 3.35 2.53
N ILE A 568 -24.95 3.45 1.78
CA ILE A 568 -24.00 2.36 1.52
C ILE A 568 -22.61 2.74 2.06
N GLY A 569 -22.07 3.91 1.67
CA GLY A 569 -20.72 4.36 2.02
C GLY A 569 -19.66 3.90 1.02
N PHE A 570 -18.46 3.66 1.50
CA PHE A 570 -17.37 3.11 0.69
C PHE A 570 -17.65 1.67 0.24
N ASN A 571 -16.76 1.10 -0.55
CA ASN A 571 -16.80 -0.30 -0.95
C ASN A 571 -16.62 -1.31 0.22
N ASP A 572 -16.27 -0.84 1.42
CA ASP A 572 -16.29 -1.62 2.66
C ASP A 572 -17.62 -1.51 3.46
N TYR A 573 -18.62 -0.88 2.87
CA TYR A 573 -19.98 -0.77 3.40
C TYR A 573 -20.09 -0.11 4.79
N ASN A 574 -19.18 0.77 5.14
CA ASN A 574 -19.09 1.36 6.48
C ASN A 574 -20.40 1.99 6.95
N LEU A 575 -21.07 2.80 6.10
CA LEU A 575 -22.33 3.45 6.46
C LEU A 575 -23.49 2.43 6.55
N ARG A 576 -23.54 1.45 5.64
CA ARG A 576 -24.58 0.42 5.66
C ARG A 576 -24.47 -0.46 6.90
N VAL A 577 -23.27 -0.88 7.24
CA VAL A 577 -22.98 -1.69 8.44
C VAL A 577 -23.34 -0.92 9.71
N LEU A 578 -22.96 0.36 9.80
CA LEU A 578 -23.34 1.23 10.92
C LEU A 578 -24.86 1.33 11.03
N TRP A 579 -25.54 1.65 9.92
CA TRP A 579 -26.98 1.78 9.89
C TRP A 579 -27.71 0.51 10.38
N LEU A 580 -27.30 -0.67 9.88
CA LEU A 580 -27.84 -1.96 10.30
C LEU A 580 -27.70 -2.19 11.80
N ALA A 581 -26.50 -1.91 12.33
CA ALA A 581 -26.22 -2.05 13.75
C ALA A 581 -27.07 -1.13 14.61
N LEU A 582 -27.22 0.15 14.21
CA LEU A 582 -28.05 1.12 14.94
C LEU A 582 -29.54 0.78 14.85
N ALA A 583 -30.04 0.35 13.67
CA ALA A 583 -31.42 -0.06 13.48
C ALA A 583 -31.80 -1.25 14.36
N LEU A 584 -30.93 -2.27 14.45
CA LEU A 584 -31.13 -3.44 15.32
C LEU A 584 -31.13 -3.09 16.81
N ASN A 585 -30.50 -1.98 17.19
CA ASN A 585 -30.39 -1.53 18.58
C ASN A 585 -31.31 -0.35 18.92
N THR A 586 -32.27 -0.02 18.03
CA THR A 586 -33.27 1.03 18.29
C THR A 586 -34.58 0.39 18.68
N PRO A 587 -35.04 0.56 19.93
CA PRO A 587 -36.34 0.06 20.38
C PRO A 587 -37.48 0.57 19.47
N ASN A 588 -38.43 -0.30 19.15
CA ASN A 588 -39.62 0.02 18.35
C ASN A 588 -39.35 0.54 16.91
N TYR A 589 -38.11 0.38 16.40
CA TYR A 589 -37.89 0.66 14.99
C TYR A 589 -38.62 -0.37 14.13
N ASN A 590 -39.53 0.11 13.30
CA ASN A 590 -40.41 -0.76 12.50
C ASN A 590 -39.67 -1.30 11.26
N ALA A 591 -38.83 -2.31 11.48
CA ALA A 591 -38.11 -3.02 10.44
C ALA A 591 -38.05 -4.52 10.74
N ASP A 592 -37.88 -5.33 9.71
CA ASP A 592 -37.65 -6.78 9.86
C ASP A 592 -36.26 -7.03 10.49
N ALA A 593 -36.21 -7.14 11.81
CA ALA A 593 -34.96 -7.38 12.55
C ALA A 593 -34.26 -8.68 12.13
N ALA A 594 -35.01 -9.70 11.67
CA ALA A 594 -34.40 -10.94 11.19
C ALA A 594 -33.68 -10.71 9.85
N ALA A 595 -34.28 -9.97 8.93
CA ALA A 595 -33.67 -9.60 7.66
C ALA A 595 -32.44 -8.70 7.86
N LEU A 596 -32.53 -7.67 8.72
CA LEU A 596 -31.41 -6.78 9.05
C LEU A 596 -30.23 -7.54 9.68
N SER A 597 -30.53 -8.44 10.64
CA SER A 597 -29.49 -9.28 11.28
C SER A 597 -28.85 -10.22 10.28
N LYS A 598 -29.61 -10.80 9.36
CA LYS A 598 -29.09 -11.67 8.29
C LYS A 598 -28.15 -10.90 7.36
N GLU A 599 -28.56 -9.70 6.93
CA GLU A 599 -27.72 -8.84 6.08
C GLU A 599 -26.40 -8.46 6.78
N LEU A 600 -26.46 -8.04 8.06
CA LEU A 600 -25.26 -7.67 8.82
C LEU A 600 -24.29 -8.86 9.00
N ILE A 601 -24.83 -10.06 9.27
CA ILE A 601 -24.03 -11.28 9.38
C ILE A 601 -23.41 -11.65 8.02
N GLN A 602 -24.16 -11.48 6.92
CA GLN A 602 -23.64 -11.74 5.58
C GLN A 602 -22.40 -10.89 5.27
N TYR A 603 -22.36 -9.60 5.67
CA TYR A 603 -21.19 -8.75 5.49
C TYR A 603 -19.94 -9.25 6.25
N SER A 604 -20.09 -10.10 7.24
CA SER A 604 -18.97 -10.75 7.94
C SER A 604 -18.41 -11.99 7.22
N SER A 605 -19.09 -12.48 6.17
CA SER A 605 -18.76 -13.73 5.48
C SER A 605 -17.59 -13.60 4.50
N LEU A 606 -17.11 -14.75 4.00
CA LEU A 606 -16.03 -14.89 3.02
C LEU A 606 -16.31 -14.26 1.64
N ASP A 607 -17.55 -13.83 1.38
CA ASP A 607 -17.93 -13.20 0.12
C ASP A 607 -17.39 -11.76 0.00
N PHE A 608 -16.99 -11.18 1.14
CA PHE A 608 -16.55 -9.80 1.26
C PHE A 608 -15.06 -9.67 1.58
N GLU A 609 -14.51 -8.51 1.28
CA GLU A 609 -13.14 -8.15 1.65
C GLU A 609 -12.96 -8.01 3.17
N ALA A 610 -11.74 -8.17 3.64
CA ALA A 610 -11.42 -8.11 5.07
C ALA A 610 -11.90 -6.83 5.76
N SER A 611 -11.89 -5.68 5.06
CA SER A 611 -12.37 -4.41 5.59
C SER A 611 -13.87 -4.42 5.89
N THR A 612 -14.69 -4.91 4.95
CA THR A 612 -16.14 -5.08 5.15
C THR A 612 -16.42 -6.06 6.28
N ARG A 613 -15.73 -7.20 6.26
CA ARG A 613 -15.85 -8.24 7.28
C ARG A 613 -15.50 -7.72 8.66
N GLN A 614 -14.45 -6.94 8.77
CA GLN A 614 -14.03 -6.33 10.04
C GLN A 614 -15.09 -5.36 10.56
N ASN A 615 -15.59 -4.44 9.72
CA ASN A 615 -16.65 -3.50 10.08
C ASN A 615 -17.90 -4.25 10.61
N ALA A 616 -18.33 -5.30 9.91
CA ALA A 616 -19.47 -6.11 10.32
C ALA A 616 -19.23 -6.86 11.63
N LEU A 617 -18.06 -7.52 11.79
CA LEU A 617 -17.71 -8.25 13.01
C LEU A 617 -17.55 -7.32 14.21
N GLU A 618 -16.97 -6.13 14.05
CA GLU A 618 -16.89 -5.12 15.11
C GLU A 618 -18.28 -4.70 15.58
N SER A 619 -19.19 -4.44 14.65
CA SER A 619 -20.57 -4.07 14.95
C SER A 619 -21.35 -5.20 15.62
N LEU A 620 -21.25 -6.44 15.08
CA LEU A 620 -21.92 -7.62 15.64
C LEU A 620 -21.46 -7.92 17.07
N ILE A 621 -20.16 -7.82 17.32
CA ILE A 621 -19.59 -8.04 18.67
C ILE A 621 -19.93 -6.87 19.61
N GLY A 622 -19.79 -5.63 19.13
CA GLY A 622 -20.07 -4.43 19.93
C GLY A 622 -21.51 -4.35 20.41
N PHE A 623 -22.47 -4.76 19.57
CA PHE A 623 -23.89 -4.79 19.88
C PHE A 623 -24.38 -6.17 20.40
N GLN A 624 -23.50 -7.10 20.72
CA GLN A 624 -23.82 -8.42 21.30
C GLN A 624 -24.69 -9.32 20.39
N ILE A 625 -24.64 -9.14 19.08
CA ILE A 625 -25.34 -9.96 18.08
C ILE A 625 -24.42 -11.16 17.71
N ILE A 626 -24.17 -12.04 18.68
CA ILE A 626 -23.21 -13.11 18.52
C ILE A 626 -23.93 -14.44 18.31
N LYS A 627 -23.94 -14.90 17.05
CA LYS A 627 -24.47 -16.20 16.63
C LYS A 627 -23.32 -17.14 16.23
N PRO A 628 -23.55 -18.47 16.14
CA PRO A 628 -22.51 -19.43 15.73
C PRO A 628 -21.83 -19.06 14.39
N GLU A 629 -22.59 -18.56 13.42
CA GLU A 629 -22.08 -18.09 12.13
C GLU A 629 -21.08 -16.93 12.29
N VAL A 630 -21.33 -15.99 13.20
CA VAL A 630 -20.45 -14.86 13.51
C VAL A 630 -19.13 -15.38 14.12
N LEU A 631 -19.23 -16.35 15.02
CA LEU A 631 -18.06 -16.98 15.63
C LEU A 631 -17.24 -17.78 14.60
N HIS A 632 -17.89 -18.48 13.67
CA HIS A 632 -17.22 -19.14 12.56
C HIS A 632 -16.46 -18.13 11.66
N ASN A 633 -17.12 -17.04 11.27
CA ASN A 633 -16.51 -15.98 10.47
C ASN A 633 -15.32 -15.32 11.20
N LEU A 634 -15.40 -15.21 12.52
CA LEU A 634 -14.31 -14.72 13.36
C LEU A 634 -13.12 -15.70 13.42
N VAL A 635 -13.39 -17.03 13.52
CA VAL A 635 -12.34 -18.04 13.43
C VAL A 635 -11.67 -17.99 12.05
N ASN A 636 -12.44 -17.89 10.98
CA ASN A 636 -11.89 -17.77 9.63
C ASN A 636 -10.99 -16.54 9.49
N ALA A 637 -11.36 -15.38 10.07
CA ALA A 637 -10.52 -14.18 10.05
C ALA A 637 -9.11 -14.44 10.61
N THR A 638 -8.94 -15.38 11.58
CA THR A 638 -7.62 -15.71 12.16
C THR A 638 -6.64 -16.30 11.17
N THR A 639 -7.13 -16.87 10.08
CA THR A 639 -6.32 -17.51 9.01
C THR A 639 -6.07 -16.62 7.81
N HIS A 640 -6.58 -15.37 7.85
CA HIS A 640 -6.47 -14.44 6.72
C HIS A 640 -5.03 -13.96 6.52
N HIS A 641 -4.64 -13.72 5.26
CA HIS A 641 -3.28 -13.29 4.92
C HIS A 641 -2.97 -11.85 5.36
N LEU A 642 -3.98 -10.97 5.50
CA LEU A 642 -3.82 -9.66 6.12
C LEU A 642 -3.63 -9.81 7.63
N TRP A 643 -2.42 -9.57 8.10
CA TRP A 643 -2.08 -9.84 9.50
C TRP A 643 -2.89 -8.99 10.49
N GLN A 644 -3.25 -7.76 10.13
CA GLN A 644 -4.10 -6.89 10.95
C GLN A 644 -5.47 -7.53 11.18
N PHE A 645 -6.10 -8.05 10.11
CA PHE A 645 -7.39 -8.71 10.19
C PHE A 645 -7.29 -10.06 10.92
N SER A 646 -6.23 -10.82 10.68
CA SER A 646 -6.03 -12.06 11.43
C SER A 646 -5.73 -11.82 12.92
N LYS A 647 -5.02 -10.72 13.25
CA LYS A 647 -4.84 -10.27 14.63
C LYS A 647 -6.15 -9.86 15.27
N PHE A 648 -6.97 -9.08 14.56
CA PHE A 648 -8.32 -8.68 14.99
C PHE A 648 -9.15 -9.93 15.37
N GLY A 649 -9.18 -10.96 14.52
CA GLY A 649 -9.86 -12.22 14.78
C GLY A 649 -9.37 -12.87 16.07
N ARG A 650 -8.06 -13.05 16.21
CA ARG A 650 -7.47 -13.66 17.43
C ARG A 650 -7.78 -12.87 18.70
N ASP A 651 -7.66 -11.55 18.66
CA ASP A 651 -7.86 -10.71 19.84
C ASP A 651 -9.32 -10.73 20.31
N ASN A 652 -10.28 -10.77 19.38
CA ASN A 652 -11.69 -10.85 19.71
C ASN A 652 -12.08 -12.26 20.20
N ILE A 653 -11.52 -13.33 19.64
CA ILE A 653 -11.72 -14.69 20.19
C ILE A 653 -11.21 -14.75 21.63
N ARG A 654 -10.00 -14.25 21.94
CA ARG A 654 -9.47 -14.20 23.31
C ARG A 654 -10.39 -13.45 24.28
N LYS A 655 -11.01 -12.35 23.82
CA LYS A 655 -11.98 -11.61 24.63
C LYS A 655 -13.23 -12.44 24.90
N LEU A 656 -13.77 -13.11 23.89
CA LEU A 656 -14.98 -13.92 24.00
C LEU A 656 -14.75 -15.18 24.83
N LEU A 657 -13.59 -15.80 24.74
CA LEU A 657 -13.24 -17.01 25.54
C LEU A 657 -13.21 -16.78 27.06
N LYS A 658 -13.25 -15.52 27.53
CA LYS A 658 -13.42 -15.20 28.95
C LYS A 658 -14.80 -15.57 29.47
N ASP A 659 -15.80 -15.68 28.59
CA ASP A 659 -17.15 -16.15 28.89
C ASP A 659 -17.26 -17.64 28.54
N PRO A 660 -17.57 -18.53 29.52
CA PRO A 660 -17.69 -19.97 29.29
C PRO A 660 -18.68 -20.35 28.20
N LYS A 661 -19.75 -19.57 28.03
CA LYS A 661 -20.77 -19.78 26.98
C LYS A 661 -20.14 -19.79 25.58
N TYR A 662 -19.28 -18.82 25.29
CA TYR A 662 -18.65 -18.75 23.96
C TYR A 662 -17.58 -19.80 23.78
N ARG A 663 -16.90 -20.22 24.88
CA ARG A 663 -15.93 -21.32 24.83
C ARG A 663 -16.61 -22.60 24.32
N THR A 664 -17.74 -23.00 24.91
CA THR A 664 -18.52 -24.17 24.46
C THR A 664 -18.89 -24.05 22.98
N THR A 665 -19.41 -22.90 22.55
CA THR A 665 -19.77 -22.69 21.13
C THR A 665 -18.56 -22.79 20.19
N PHE A 666 -17.38 -22.27 20.59
CA PHE A 666 -16.16 -22.43 19.79
C PHE A 666 -15.71 -23.89 19.69
N GLU A 667 -15.84 -24.68 20.77
CA GLU A 667 -15.54 -26.11 20.76
C GLU A 667 -16.49 -26.88 19.84
N GLU A 668 -17.78 -26.52 19.83
CA GLU A 668 -18.79 -27.09 18.94
C GLU A 668 -18.54 -26.77 17.44
N LEU A 669 -17.82 -25.71 17.12
CA LEU A 669 -17.44 -25.38 15.74
C LEU A 669 -16.29 -26.25 15.20
N LEU A 670 -15.45 -26.85 16.05
CA LEU A 670 -14.26 -27.59 15.61
C LEU A 670 -14.52 -28.65 14.51
N PRO A 671 -15.60 -29.44 14.53
CA PRO A 671 -15.84 -30.43 13.47
C PRO A 671 -16.05 -29.88 12.08
N VAL A 672 -16.58 -28.64 11.96
CA VAL A 672 -16.95 -28.01 10.65
C VAL A 672 -15.85 -27.11 10.09
N LEU A 673 -14.80 -26.84 10.85
CA LEU A 673 -13.67 -25.99 10.44
C LEU A 673 -12.70 -26.75 9.53
N ASN A 674 -12.03 -26.01 8.62
CA ASN A 674 -10.88 -26.55 7.88
C ASN A 674 -9.64 -26.70 8.78
N GLU A 675 -8.61 -27.41 8.33
CA GLU A 675 -7.42 -27.74 9.15
C GLU A 675 -6.66 -26.50 9.65
N ASN A 676 -6.58 -25.42 8.86
CA ASN A 676 -5.91 -24.20 9.28
C ASN A 676 -6.71 -23.49 10.39
N GLU A 677 -8.02 -23.40 10.22
CA GLU A 677 -8.94 -22.83 11.21
C GLU A 677 -8.92 -23.62 12.51
N LYS A 678 -9.00 -24.97 12.43
CA LYS A 678 -8.86 -25.87 13.60
C LYS A 678 -7.55 -25.61 14.34
N SER A 679 -6.45 -25.55 13.62
CA SER A 679 -5.13 -25.29 14.20
C SER A 679 -5.08 -23.97 14.97
N GLN A 680 -5.61 -22.89 14.37
CA GLN A 680 -5.65 -21.58 15.01
C GLN A 680 -6.58 -21.56 16.22
N LEU A 681 -7.78 -22.14 16.11
CA LEU A 681 -8.74 -22.16 17.22
C LEU A 681 -8.23 -23.01 18.39
N ASN A 682 -7.70 -24.21 18.13
CA ASN A 682 -7.14 -25.07 19.17
C ASN A 682 -6.01 -24.36 19.94
N ARG A 683 -5.15 -23.62 19.24
CA ARG A 683 -4.11 -22.82 19.89
C ARG A 683 -4.71 -21.77 20.84
N LEU A 684 -5.76 -21.06 20.42
CA LEU A 684 -6.41 -20.03 21.24
C LEU A 684 -7.16 -20.64 22.44
N LEU A 685 -7.78 -21.82 22.28
CA LEU A 685 -8.48 -22.51 23.35
C LEU A 685 -7.56 -22.97 24.49
N VAL A 686 -6.27 -23.28 24.21
CA VAL A 686 -5.27 -23.69 25.20
C VAL A 686 -4.41 -22.55 25.75
N GLU A 687 -4.50 -21.34 25.17
CA GLU A 687 -3.83 -20.17 25.74
C GLU A 687 -4.37 -19.88 27.16
N LYS A 688 -3.46 -19.66 28.14
CA LYS A 688 -3.79 -19.35 29.54
C LYS A 688 -4.08 -17.86 29.73
#